data_21d9bd6cb3b7436142f10a8f6b474dd7
#
_entry.id   21d9bd6cb3b7436142f10a8f6b474dd7
#
_cell.length_a   1.000
_cell.length_b   1.000
_cell.length_c   1.000
_cell.angle_alpha   90.00
_cell.angle_beta   90.00
_cell.angle_gamma   90.00
#
_symmetry.space_group_name_H-M   'P 1'
#
loop_
_entity.id
_entity.type
_entity.pdbx_description
1 polymer ?
#
loop_
_entity_poly.entity_id
_entity_poly.type
_entity_poly.pdbx_seq_one_letter_code
_entity_poly.pdbx_strand_id
1 'polypeptide(L)'
;MRKLFSFFLLLLCTSPTWAKQLTQEQALDVAQNFFDKEGGLKSSTDIKLVAVSSELTENNSLRSSDEAFYVFNNNNNSFVIVSADDRMKPILGYSLNSPFHTENIPSNIQNFLSAYYLYYNNLDNSTNILSSTKSSSSSSFATEVSPLLGEINWDQSSPYNNMCPVIDGKTSVTGCVATAMAMILKYHEYPTKGTGSHSYTTESGTKYSLDFQSITFDWKNMLPQYSKVEYNETQAKAVAELMYACGVGVEMDYSPLESGAYSSNVPKALINFFGYNKNLGYVSRNYFNTSEWMEMLKTELNSKRPVFYSGSSSEVGHAFVIDGYDKDDMVHVNWGWDGYNNGYFDISSLDPTSTGIGGGSGNGGGFTNYQSMVIGIQPETVSDFYFSFFALEEMEIDKKSVAKNESFNITLSNLFNLTSVFNKGFISVILENQAREKHVLYEESIDEAIETNYGFSKIDFTDIKIPSEAEDGNYKLYIATKDVREKDYSKVRGNVGSVIEYNVSVKNDVCTLTPFSGNLDLKNIHGELEATTSLYSGMTGKFKLSLSNSDNDSEYYGMGGILLLSNDATPQLLSVLTQTQFLIPANTENQEINLNAKMEMDFRKSDSKVDIPTGNYYIAPFVSYRNTLCLIGELIPVVIKEGKICDNIKLSNLSLEKSIVGVNEDLTINADITLDGEGNIFNENIYAAVFSESESSSQNIHQTEVFIEKENQPYKFTMTLNPMVETGKYFVALFRIIDNKYTQISNGLPFTVSENPTGLETIATNTDGIKIVSVNSNSVNIILPEQTESIDIYNISGNRIYNKNLTSENMSANQTLETGYINDGIYIISVRTKDGKTVTTKFIKR
;
A
#
# COMPACT_ATOMS: atom_id res chain seq x y z
N MET A 1 58.07 1.63 -43.76
CA MET A 1 57.13 0.87 -42.95
C MET A 1 56.25 1.87 -42.22
N ARG A 2 55.13 2.22 -42.84
CA ARG A 2 54.11 3.13 -42.27
C ARG A 2 52.95 2.31 -41.73
N LYS A 3 52.69 2.39 -40.44
CA LYS A 3 51.50 1.82 -39.81
C LYS A 3 50.32 2.80 -39.99
N LEU A 4 49.29 2.35 -40.74
CA LEU A 4 48.01 2.99 -40.80
C LEU A 4 47.28 2.73 -39.46
N PHE A 5 46.91 3.79 -38.74
CA PHE A 5 45.93 3.76 -37.64
C PHE A 5 44.56 4.05 -38.24
N SER A 6 43.73 3.04 -38.31
CA SER A 6 42.28 3.19 -38.62
C SER A 6 41.59 3.67 -37.37
N PHE A 7 41.05 4.90 -37.44
CA PHE A 7 40.18 5.48 -36.42
C PHE A 7 38.76 4.99 -36.71
N PHE A 8 38.28 4.06 -35.92
CA PHE A 8 36.89 3.66 -35.94
C PHE A 8 36.12 4.69 -35.10
N LEU A 9 35.40 5.59 -35.80
CA LEU A 9 34.46 6.52 -35.17
C LEU A 9 33.22 5.74 -34.77
N LEU A 10 33.12 5.40 -33.50
CA LEU A 10 31.89 4.86 -32.91
C LEU A 10 30.88 6.00 -32.85
N LEU A 11 29.94 6.05 -33.80
CA LEU A 11 28.74 6.85 -33.68
C LEU A 11 27.90 6.20 -32.53
N LEU A 12 27.96 6.81 -31.36
CA LEU A 12 26.97 6.62 -30.32
C LEU A 12 25.67 7.25 -30.83
N CYS A 13 24.82 6.43 -31.45
CA CYS A 13 23.40 6.75 -31.55
C CYS A 13 22.84 6.78 -30.13
N THR A 14 22.66 7.96 -29.57
CA THR A 14 21.79 8.16 -28.42
C THR A 14 20.35 8.01 -28.93
N SER A 15 19.88 6.76 -29.06
CA SER A 15 18.45 6.51 -29.06
C SER A 15 17.94 6.89 -27.68
N PRO A 16 16.82 7.60 -27.56
CA PRO A 16 16.19 7.77 -26.28
C PRO A 16 15.91 6.36 -25.76
N THR A 17 16.46 6.03 -24.59
CA THR A 17 16.15 4.79 -23.89
C THR A 17 14.72 4.94 -23.37
N TRP A 18 13.78 4.42 -24.12
CA TRP A 18 12.40 4.24 -23.63
C TRP A 18 12.50 3.33 -22.42
N ALA A 19 11.80 3.67 -21.36
CA ALA A 19 11.61 2.80 -20.21
C ALA A 19 11.16 1.42 -20.71
N LYS A 20 11.80 0.37 -20.21
CA LYS A 20 11.57 -0.97 -20.70
C LYS A 20 10.89 -1.80 -19.63
N GLN A 21 9.65 -2.17 -19.90
CA GLN A 21 8.98 -3.18 -19.12
C GLN A 21 9.73 -4.51 -19.24
N LEU A 22 10.00 -5.15 -18.10
CA LEU A 22 10.62 -6.46 -18.04
C LEU A 22 9.55 -7.54 -18.28
N THR A 23 9.86 -8.48 -19.15
CA THR A 23 9.08 -9.70 -19.27
C THR A 23 9.32 -10.62 -18.08
N GLN A 24 8.41 -11.56 -17.86
CA GLN A 24 8.58 -12.59 -16.83
C GLN A 24 9.93 -13.33 -16.94
N GLU A 25 10.41 -13.63 -18.15
CA GLU A 25 11.71 -14.27 -18.36
C GLU A 25 12.87 -13.39 -17.92
N GLN A 26 12.81 -12.09 -18.23
CA GLN A 26 13.82 -11.12 -17.79
C GLN A 26 13.80 -10.93 -16.27
N ALA A 27 12.63 -10.90 -15.66
CA ALA A 27 12.49 -10.85 -14.21
C ALA A 27 13.02 -12.13 -13.54
N LEU A 28 12.83 -13.30 -14.17
CA LEU A 28 13.42 -14.56 -13.70
C LEU A 28 14.96 -14.51 -13.73
N ASP A 29 15.56 -13.93 -14.77
CA ASP A 29 17.02 -13.72 -14.82
C ASP A 29 17.51 -12.82 -13.68
N VAL A 30 16.76 -11.77 -13.34
CA VAL A 30 17.05 -10.90 -12.18
C VAL A 30 16.97 -11.70 -10.88
N ALA A 31 15.89 -12.50 -10.71
CA ALA A 31 15.71 -13.36 -9.54
C ALA A 31 16.86 -14.38 -9.39
N GLN A 32 17.27 -15.02 -10.51
CA GLN A 32 18.37 -15.96 -10.53
C GLN A 32 19.67 -15.29 -10.09
N ASN A 33 19.99 -14.13 -10.68
CA ASN A 33 21.20 -13.36 -10.32
C ASN A 33 21.21 -12.93 -8.85
N PHE A 34 20.01 -12.58 -8.30
CA PHE A 34 19.87 -12.22 -6.90
C PHE A 34 20.19 -13.43 -6.01
N PHE A 35 19.57 -14.60 -6.23
CA PHE A 35 19.81 -15.79 -5.42
C PHE A 35 21.25 -16.33 -5.57
N ASP A 36 21.84 -16.23 -6.73
CA ASP A 36 23.25 -16.63 -6.95
C ASP A 36 24.21 -15.74 -6.15
N LYS A 37 23.90 -14.44 -6.00
CA LYS A 37 24.73 -13.47 -5.29
C LYS A 37 24.55 -13.53 -3.78
N GLU A 38 23.30 -13.56 -3.29
CA GLU A 38 22.99 -13.46 -1.87
C GLU A 38 22.87 -14.84 -1.19
N GLY A 39 22.47 -15.86 -1.94
CA GLY A 39 22.17 -17.18 -1.38
C GLY A 39 23.38 -18.04 -1.01
N GLY A 40 24.60 -17.71 -1.47
CA GLY A 40 25.82 -18.50 -1.18
C GLY A 40 25.72 -19.98 -1.52
N LEU A 41 24.59 -20.44 -2.01
CA LEU A 41 24.25 -21.80 -2.35
C LEU A 41 24.44 -22.00 -3.84
N LYS A 42 25.13 -23.06 -4.20
CA LYS A 42 25.30 -23.53 -5.56
C LYS A 42 23.97 -23.51 -6.28
N SER A 43 23.92 -22.80 -7.42
CA SER A 43 22.93 -22.83 -8.47
C SER A 43 21.74 -23.74 -8.18
N SER A 44 20.69 -23.17 -7.57
CA SER A 44 19.41 -23.86 -7.43
C SER A 44 18.69 -23.70 -8.76
N THR A 45 18.36 -24.81 -9.40
CA THR A 45 17.65 -24.84 -10.68
C THR A 45 16.12 -24.78 -10.52
N ASP A 46 15.60 -24.49 -9.33
CA ASP A 46 14.17 -24.61 -9.04
C ASP A 46 13.59 -23.29 -8.52
N ILE A 47 13.80 -22.22 -9.30
CA ILE A 47 13.15 -20.94 -9.07
C ILE A 47 11.81 -20.96 -9.81
N LYS A 48 10.73 -20.67 -9.08
CA LYS A 48 9.36 -20.70 -9.60
C LYS A 48 8.71 -19.35 -9.40
N LEU A 49 8.04 -18.84 -10.44
CA LEU A 49 7.07 -17.78 -10.29
C LEU A 49 5.92 -18.32 -9.44
N VAL A 50 5.56 -17.60 -8.38
CA VAL A 50 4.46 -17.98 -7.48
C VAL A 50 3.33 -16.96 -7.46
N ALA A 51 3.60 -15.72 -7.86
CA ALA A 51 2.57 -14.70 -8.01
C ALA A 51 3.05 -13.55 -8.90
N VAL A 52 2.11 -12.80 -9.42
CA VAL A 52 2.31 -11.52 -10.12
C VAL A 52 1.53 -10.41 -9.42
N SER A 53 1.84 -9.16 -9.73
CA SER A 53 1.24 -8.01 -9.05
C SER A 53 -0.28 -7.97 -9.16
N SER A 54 -0.84 -8.35 -10.32
CA SER A 54 -2.28 -8.38 -10.57
C SER A 54 -3.04 -9.41 -9.71
N GLU A 55 -2.36 -10.45 -9.24
CA GLU A 55 -2.93 -11.48 -8.35
C GLU A 55 -2.88 -11.07 -6.87
N LEU A 56 -1.95 -10.19 -6.51
CA LEU A 56 -1.66 -9.83 -5.12
C LEU A 56 -2.26 -8.49 -4.69
N THR A 57 -2.79 -7.71 -5.64
CA THR A 57 -3.32 -6.38 -5.37
C THR A 57 -4.81 -6.34 -5.67
N GLU A 58 -5.63 -5.82 -4.75
CA GLU A 58 -7.09 -5.74 -4.90
C GLU A 58 -7.56 -4.78 -6.00
N ASN A 59 -6.65 -4.03 -6.64
CA ASN A 59 -6.96 -2.98 -7.60
C ASN A 59 -7.08 -3.47 -9.06
N ASN A 60 -8.05 -4.34 -9.34
CA ASN A 60 -8.43 -4.75 -10.70
C ASN A 60 -9.09 -3.64 -11.57
N SER A 61 -9.19 -2.41 -11.10
CA SER A 61 -9.93 -1.35 -11.82
C SER A 61 -9.06 -0.45 -12.70
N LEU A 62 -7.74 -0.52 -12.59
CA LEU A 62 -6.81 0.24 -13.43
C LEU A 62 -6.06 -0.74 -14.35
N ARG A 63 -6.63 -1.01 -15.50
CA ARG A 63 -6.01 -1.85 -16.53
C ARG A 63 -4.83 -1.14 -17.19
N SER A 64 -3.62 -1.38 -16.67
CA SER A 64 -2.54 -1.68 -17.59
C SER A 64 -2.53 -3.21 -17.76
N SER A 65 -2.38 -3.71 -18.98
CA SER A 65 -2.20 -5.14 -19.26
C SER A 65 -0.87 -5.68 -18.74
N ASP A 66 -0.15 -4.90 -17.96
CA ASP A 66 1.25 -5.05 -17.66
C ASP A 66 1.44 -5.20 -16.15
N GLU A 67 2.23 -6.18 -15.74
CA GLU A 67 2.54 -6.42 -14.34
C GLU A 67 3.49 -5.37 -13.78
N ALA A 68 3.32 -5.01 -12.51
CA ALA A 68 4.20 -4.10 -11.79
C ALA A 68 5.40 -4.83 -11.17
N PHE A 69 5.20 -6.09 -10.79
CA PHE A 69 6.26 -6.94 -10.22
C PHE A 69 5.91 -8.42 -10.35
N TYR A 70 6.94 -9.24 -10.17
CA TYR A 70 6.88 -10.70 -10.15
C TYR A 70 7.43 -11.23 -8.83
N VAL A 71 6.81 -12.27 -8.28
CA VAL A 71 7.26 -12.93 -7.04
C VAL A 71 7.77 -14.32 -7.36
N PHE A 72 9.01 -14.58 -7.04
CA PHE A 72 9.64 -15.88 -7.27
C PHE A 72 10.03 -16.55 -5.95
N ASN A 73 9.69 -17.82 -5.80
CA ASN A 73 10.21 -18.67 -4.74
C ASN A 73 11.39 -19.50 -5.23
N ASN A 74 12.35 -19.76 -4.33
CA ASN A 74 13.46 -20.65 -4.58
C ASN A 74 13.39 -21.82 -3.60
N ASN A 75 13.12 -23.04 -4.11
CA ASN A 75 13.04 -24.29 -3.35
C ASN A 75 12.18 -24.23 -2.06
N ASN A 76 11.12 -23.45 -2.03
CA ASN A 76 10.25 -23.24 -0.88
C ASN A 76 10.96 -22.75 0.40
N ASN A 77 12.14 -22.18 0.30
CA ASN A 77 12.92 -21.70 1.45
C ASN A 77 13.22 -20.20 1.39
N SER A 78 13.00 -19.56 0.27
CA SER A 78 13.27 -18.14 0.08
C SER A 78 12.39 -17.56 -1.01
N PHE A 79 12.21 -16.24 -1.01
CA PHE A 79 11.51 -15.55 -2.08
C PHE A 79 12.24 -14.26 -2.48
N VAL A 80 11.90 -13.77 -3.67
CA VAL A 80 12.28 -12.43 -4.15
C VAL A 80 11.12 -11.81 -4.91
N ILE A 81 10.89 -10.52 -4.70
CA ILE A 81 9.97 -9.68 -5.46
C ILE A 81 10.80 -8.83 -6.40
N VAL A 82 10.63 -9.04 -7.69
CA VAL A 82 11.35 -8.36 -8.77
C VAL A 82 10.42 -7.36 -9.43
N SER A 83 10.85 -6.12 -9.60
CA SER A 83 10.08 -5.12 -10.33
C SER A 83 9.94 -5.49 -11.80
N ALA A 84 8.83 -5.12 -12.41
CA ALA A 84 8.60 -5.31 -13.84
C ALA A 84 9.02 -4.10 -14.69
N ASP A 85 9.65 -3.09 -14.11
CA ASP A 85 10.07 -1.87 -14.81
C ASP A 85 11.49 -1.48 -14.40
N ASP A 86 12.33 -1.13 -15.39
CA ASP A 86 13.74 -0.78 -15.17
C ASP A 86 13.94 0.60 -14.50
N ARG A 87 12.88 1.36 -14.34
CA ARG A 87 12.85 2.63 -13.58
C ARG A 87 12.66 2.41 -12.08
N MET A 88 12.20 1.23 -11.66
CA MET A 88 12.08 0.85 -10.25
C MET A 88 13.38 0.22 -9.75
N LYS A 89 13.55 0.12 -8.43
CA LYS A 89 14.60 -0.76 -7.88
C LYS A 89 14.36 -2.19 -8.38
N PRO A 90 15.39 -2.89 -8.87
CA PRO A 90 15.21 -4.23 -9.41
C PRO A 90 14.61 -5.22 -8.41
N ILE A 91 14.95 -5.09 -7.12
CA ILE A 91 14.44 -5.90 -6.02
C ILE A 91 13.60 -5.02 -5.11
N LEU A 92 12.34 -5.38 -4.93
CA LEU A 92 11.38 -4.66 -4.10
C LEU A 92 11.22 -5.31 -2.72
N GLY A 93 11.48 -6.61 -2.62
CA GLY A 93 11.45 -7.34 -1.37
C GLY A 93 12.05 -8.73 -1.51
N TYR A 94 12.50 -9.32 -0.41
CA TYR A 94 13.00 -10.68 -0.39
C TYR A 94 13.03 -11.29 1.01
N SER A 95 13.06 -12.61 1.05
CA SER A 95 13.46 -13.38 2.24
C SER A 95 14.39 -14.50 1.83
N LEU A 96 15.45 -14.74 2.62
CA LEU A 96 16.37 -15.85 2.41
C LEU A 96 16.02 -17.07 3.27
N ASN A 97 15.02 -16.95 4.15
CA ASN A 97 14.68 -17.94 5.18
C ASN A 97 13.24 -18.44 5.13
N SER A 98 12.40 -17.86 4.25
CA SER A 98 10.99 -18.22 4.11
C SER A 98 10.54 -18.03 2.67
N PRO A 99 9.72 -18.93 2.11
CA PRO A 99 9.07 -18.71 0.82
C PRO A 99 8.00 -17.63 0.94
N PHE A 100 7.59 -17.07 -0.17
CA PHE A 100 6.39 -16.24 -0.24
C PHE A 100 5.17 -17.16 -0.30
N HIS A 101 4.25 -16.95 0.61
CA HIS A 101 2.99 -17.67 0.68
C HIS A 101 1.90 -16.85 0.01
N THR A 102 1.23 -17.43 -0.96
CA THR A 102 0.15 -16.78 -1.73
C THR A 102 -1.24 -17.09 -1.20
N GLU A 103 -1.36 -18.07 -0.30
CA GLU A 103 -2.62 -18.45 0.31
C GLU A 103 -2.92 -17.55 1.52
N ASN A 104 -4.14 -17.02 1.59
CA ASN A 104 -4.61 -16.20 2.72
C ASN A 104 -3.64 -15.06 3.09
N ILE A 105 -3.15 -14.33 2.10
CA ILE A 105 -2.25 -13.20 2.35
C ILE A 105 -2.97 -12.18 3.23
N PRO A 106 -2.39 -11.84 4.39
CA PRO A 106 -2.97 -10.83 5.26
C PRO A 106 -3.15 -9.48 4.58
N SER A 107 -4.23 -8.78 4.89
CA SER A 107 -4.57 -7.48 4.28
C SER A 107 -3.46 -6.44 4.38
N ASN A 108 -2.68 -6.45 5.47
CA ASN A 108 -1.53 -5.56 5.62
C ASN A 108 -0.44 -5.79 4.57
N ILE A 109 -0.16 -7.05 4.22
CA ILE A 109 0.81 -7.39 3.19
C ILE A 109 0.27 -7.07 1.80
N GLN A 110 -1.00 -7.37 1.53
CA GLN A 110 -1.66 -7.00 0.28
C GLN A 110 -1.63 -5.48 0.06
N ASN A 111 -1.97 -4.71 1.09
CA ASN A 111 -1.93 -3.26 1.06
C ASN A 111 -0.50 -2.72 0.85
N PHE A 112 0.49 -3.36 1.47
CA PHE A 112 1.89 -3.00 1.27
C PHE A 112 2.34 -3.27 -0.17
N LEU A 113 2.01 -4.42 -0.74
CA LEU A 113 2.32 -4.76 -2.12
C LEU A 113 1.55 -3.89 -3.13
N SER A 114 0.33 -3.49 -2.79
CA SER A 114 -0.45 -2.54 -3.59
C SER A 114 0.25 -1.19 -3.74
N ALA A 115 1.07 -0.78 -2.77
CA ALA A 115 1.88 0.43 -2.89
C ALA A 115 2.92 0.32 -4.02
N TYR A 116 3.56 -0.84 -4.19
CA TYR A 116 4.46 -1.07 -5.33
C TYR A 116 3.73 -1.02 -6.67
N TYR A 117 2.52 -1.56 -6.74
CA TYR A 117 1.69 -1.50 -7.93
C TYR A 117 1.28 -0.07 -8.28
N LEU A 118 0.88 0.73 -7.28
CA LEU A 118 0.57 2.15 -7.46
C LEU A 118 1.81 2.93 -7.93
N TYR A 119 2.97 2.62 -7.38
CA TYR A 119 4.24 3.19 -7.82
C TYR A 119 4.51 2.93 -9.30
N TYR A 120 4.39 1.68 -9.73
CA TYR A 120 4.56 1.29 -11.13
C TYR A 120 3.60 2.05 -12.07
N ASN A 121 2.32 2.13 -11.74
CA ASN A 121 1.32 2.82 -12.56
C ASN A 121 1.59 4.32 -12.74
N ASN A 122 2.35 4.91 -11.81
CA ASN A 122 2.71 6.32 -11.87
C ASN A 122 4.04 6.59 -12.60
N LEU A 123 4.80 5.56 -12.97
CA LEU A 123 6.10 5.72 -13.65
C LEU A 123 5.98 6.37 -15.03
N ASP A 124 4.93 6.09 -15.78
CA ASP A 124 4.73 6.64 -17.13
C ASP A 124 4.39 8.12 -17.13
N ASN A 125 3.96 8.62 -15.96
CA ASN A 125 3.62 10.03 -15.75
C ASN A 125 4.80 10.85 -15.18
N SER A 126 5.95 10.21 -14.90
CA SER A 126 7.14 10.87 -14.36
C SER A 126 8.30 10.86 -15.35
N THR A 127 8.86 12.03 -15.68
CA THR A 127 10.04 12.18 -16.57
C THR A 127 11.37 11.94 -15.84
N ASN A 128 11.37 11.66 -14.54
CA ASN A 128 12.58 11.53 -13.76
C ASN A 128 13.03 10.08 -13.56
N ILE A 129 14.12 9.73 -14.23
CA ILE A 129 14.95 8.56 -13.91
C ILE A 129 15.54 8.78 -12.51
N LEU A 130 15.26 7.89 -11.58
CA LEU A 130 15.93 7.85 -10.29
C LEU A 130 17.44 7.73 -10.47
N SER A 131 18.14 8.86 -10.55
CA SER A 131 19.55 8.87 -10.23
C SER A 131 19.63 8.68 -8.72
N SER A 132 20.07 7.51 -8.29
CA SER A 132 20.44 7.26 -6.90
C SER A 132 21.56 8.22 -6.50
N THR A 133 21.22 9.45 -6.14
CA THR A 133 22.11 10.30 -5.39
C THR A 133 22.24 9.70 -4.00
N LYS A 134 23.31 8.89 -3.82
CA LYS A 134 23.77 8.55 -2.48
C LYS A 134 23.96 9.86 -1.74
N SER A 135 23.03 10.19 -0.88
CA SER A 135 23.20 11.23 0.12
C SER A 135 24.41 10.84 0.94
N SER A 136 25.51 11.55 0.78
CA SER A 136 26.71 11.38 1.59
C SER A 136 26.52 12.05 2.93
N SER A 137 25.59 11.56 3.74
CA SER A 137 25.62 11.82 5.18
C SER A 137 26.64 10.84 5.78
N SER A 138 27.71 11.37 6.37
CA SER A 138 28.73 10.61 7.07
C SER A 138 28.25 10.16 8.44
N SER A 139 27.10 9.48 8.51
CA SER A 139 26.67 8.81 9.73
C SER A 139 27.37 7.47 9.84
N SER A 140 27.99 7.19 10.99
CA SER A 140 28.71 5.95 11.29
C SER A 140 27.77 4.77 11.62
N PHE A 141 26.73 4.58 10.83
CA PHE A 141 25.84 3.43 10.99
C PHE A 141 26.52 2.14 10.56
N ALA A 142 26.12 1.01 11.16
CA ALA A 142 26.47 -0.30 10.64
C ALA A 142 25.97 -0.43 9.18
N THR A 143 26.65 -1.25 8.38
CA THR A 143 26.23 -1.50 6.99
C THR A 143 24.87 -2.21 6.96
N GLU A 144 24.61 -3.06 7.95
CA GLU A 144 23.40 -3.84 8.11
C GLU A 144 23.10 -4.11 9.59
N VAL A 145 21.84 -4.36 9.91
CA VAL A 145 21.39 -4.86 11.23
C VAL A 145 20.49 -6.05 10.99
N SER A 146 20.93 -7.22 11.44
CA SER A 146 20.11 -8.45 11.37
C SER A 146 18.82 -8.31 12.16
N PRO A 147 17.76 -9.03 11.80
CA PRO A 147 16.47 -8.97 12.49
C PRO A 147 16.60 -9.15 14.00
N LEU A 148 16.20 -8.14 14.76
CA LEU A 148 16.35 -8.12 16.23
C LEU A 148 15.39 -9.09 16.92
N LEU A 149 14.17 -9.24 16.39
CA LEU A 149 13.16 -10.15 16.96
C LEU A 149 13.54 -11.63 16.81
N GLY A 150 14.46 -11.95 15.89
CA GLY A 150 14.95 -13.31 15.68
C GLY A 150 13.82 -14.28 15.33
N GLU A 151 13.55 -15.24 16.22
CA GLU A 151 12.53 -16.28 16.01
C GLU A 151 11.14 -15.89 16.52
N ILE A 152 10.94 -14.68 17.03
CA ILE A 152 9.62 -14.21 17.51
C ILE A 152 8.72 -13.97 16.29
N ASN A 153 7.85 -14.95 16.00
CA ASN A 153 6.91 -14.94 14.91
C ASN A 153 5.51 -15.18 15.47
N TRP A 154 4.87 -14.11 15.92
CA TRP A 154 3.56 -14.19 16.56
C TRP A 154 2.43 -13.88 15.58
N ASP A 155 1.20 -14.27 15.97
CA ASP A 155 -0.02 -14.14 15.17
C ASP A 155 -1.14 -13.51 16.02
N GLN A 156 -2.30 -13.32 15.44
CA GLN A 156 -3.46 -12.68 16.06
C GLN A 156 -4.57 -13.66 16.46
N SER A 157 -4.45 -14.91 16.06
CA SER A 157 -5.41 -16.00 16.33
C SER A 157 -4.99 -16.85 17.53
N SER A 158 -5.63 -18.00 17.76
CA SER A 158 -5.29 -18.89 18.87
C SER A 158 -3.86 -19.44 18.73
N PRO A 159 -3.05 -19.48 19.82
CA PRO A 159 -3.43 -19.24 21.22
C PRO A 159 -3.34 -17.77 21.67
N TYR A 160 -2.84 -16.88 20.84
CA TYR A 160 -2.57 -15.48 21.19
C TYR A 160 -3.82 -14.73 21.66
N ASN A 161 -4.97 -15.01 21.04
CA ASN A 161 -6.26 -14.36 21.34
C ASN A 161 -7.12 -15.10 22.38
N ASN A 162 -6.60 -16.13 23.05
CA ASN A 162 -7.42 -16.95 23.96
C ASN A 162 -8.02 -16.17 25.14
N MET A 163 -7.50 -14.99 25.46
CA MET A 163 -8.05 -14.07 26.47
C MET A 163 -8.81 -12.88 25.87
N CYS A 164 -8.89 -12.76 24.57
CA CYS A 164 -9.65 -11.71 23.93
C CYS A 164 -11.17 -11.93 24.10
N PRO A 165 -11.97 -10.85 24.04
CA PRO A 165 -13.43 -10.93 24.19
C PRO A 165 -14.07 -11.85 23.15
N VAL A 166 -15.15 -12.53 23.56
CA VAL A 166 -16.00 -13.30 22.66
C VAL A 166 -17.19 -12.44 22.26
N ILE A 167 -17.34 -12.20 20.96
CA ILE A 167 -18.41 -11.40 20.37
C ILE A 167 -19.15 -12.28 19.38
N ASP A 168 -20.47 -12.36 19.52
CA ASP A 168 -21.34 -13.23 18.71
C ASP A 168 -20.89 -14.70 18.66
N GLY A 169 -20.37 -15.19 19.77
CA GLY A 169 -19.91 -16.58 19.92
C GLY A 169 -18.55 -16.88 19.30
N LYS A 170 -17.84 -15.88 18.78
CA LYS A 170 -16.48 -16.00 18.22
C LYS A 170 -15.49 -15.19 19.04
N THR A 171 -14.30 -15.76 19.28
CA THR A 171 -13.21 -15.03 19.94
C THR A 171 -12.66 -13.97 19.00
N SER A 172 -12.51 -12.74 19.51
CA SER A 172 -11.92 -11.64 18.76
C SER A 172 -10.43 -11.88 18.48
N VAL A 173 -9.93 -11.36 17.36
CA VAL A 173 -8.48 -11.36 17.10
C VAL A 173 -7.77 -10.33 18.00
N THR A 174 -6.46 -10.49 18.20
CA THR A 174 -5.69 -9.60 19.10
C THR A 174 -5.60 -8.16 18.57
N GLY A 175 -5.62 -7.98 17.25
CA GLY A 175 -5.34 -6.73 16.56
C GLY A 175 -3.85 -6.47 16.32
N CYS A 176 -3.52 -5.90 15.16
CA CYS A 176 -2.13 -5.71 14.72
C CYS A 176 -1.32 -4.79 15.65
N VAL A 177 -1.95 -3.75 16.23
CA VAL A 177 -1.31 -2.82 17.16
C VAL A 177 -0.86 -3.55 18.43
N ALA A 178 -1.73 -4.36 19.02
CA ALA A 178 -1.40 -5.15 20.21
C ALA A 178 -0.33 -6.21 19.90
N THR A 179 -0.42 -6.87 18.75
CA THR A 179 0.54 -7.90 18.34
C THR A 179 1.93 -7.33 18.11
N ALA A 180 2.06 -6.23 17.37
CA ALA A 180 3.33 -5.57 17.14
C ALA A 180 3.97 -5.09 18.46
N MET A 181 3.16 -4.47 19.34
CA MET A 181 3.61 -4.06 20.66
C MET A 181 4.07 -5.26 21.50
N ALA A 182 3.31 -6.34 21.53
CA ALA A 182 3.62 -7.54 22.31
C ALA A 182 4.91 -8.23 21.85
N MET A 183 5.20 -8.28 20.54
CA MET A 183 6.46 -8.80 20.01
C MET A 183 7.67 -8.00 20.49
N ILE A 184 7.57 -6.66 20.56
CA ILE A 184 8.64 -5.82 21.10
C ILE A 184 8.81 -6.04 22.61
N LEU A 185 7.72 -6.19 23.36
CA LEU A 185 7.77 -6.52 24.79
C LEU A 185 8.43 -7.88 25.01
N LYS A 186 8.12 -8.88 24.18
CA LYS A 186 8.78 -10.21 24.23
C LYS A 186 10.27 -10.12 23.90
N TYR A 187 10.67 -9.30 22.94
CA TYR A 187 12.10 -9.08 22.65
C TYR A 187 12.87 -8.58 23.86
N HIS A 188 12.29 -7.67 24.64
CA HIS A 188 12.91 -7.16 25.87
C HIS A 188 12.72 -8.07 27.07
N GLU A 189 11.77 -9.00 27.05
CA GLU A 189 11.29 -9.77 28.23
C GLU A 189 11.02 -8.88 29.44
N TYR A 190 10.38 -7.74 29.19
CA TYR A 190 10.14 -6.69 30.17
C TYR A 190 8.73 -6.08 29.99
N PRO A 191 8.05 -5.69 31.09
CA PRO A 191 8.45 -5.80 32.49
C PRO A 191 8.15 -7.21 33.08
N THR A 192 8.67 -7.50 34.26
CA THR A 192 8.23 -8.71 35.00
C THR A 192 6.79 -8.57 35.49
N LYS A 193 6.38 -7.36 35.84
CA LYS A 193 5.04 -7.08 36.39
C LYS A 193 4.49 -5.79 35.80
N GLY A 194 3.21 -5.79 35.46
CA GLY A 194 2.51 -4.61 34.99
C GLY A 194 2.33 -3.54 36.07
N THR A 195 1.95 -2.34 35.69
CA THR A 195 1.79 -1.16 36.54
C THR A 195 0.43 -0.52 36.33
N GLY A 196 -0.20 -0.07 37.42
CA GLY A 196 -1.48 0.66 37.34
C GLY A 196 -2.67 -0.18 36.94
N SER A 197 -3.74 0.50 36.60
CA SER A 197 -4.97 -0.09 36.06
C SER A 197 -5.53 0.83 34.97
N HIS A 198 -6.27 0.26 34.02
CA HIS A 198 -6.88 1.01 32.94
C HIS A 198 -8.30 0.54 32.68
N SER A 199 -9.14 1.48 32.25
CA SER A 199 -10.47 1.16 31.72
C SER A 199 -10.87 2.17 30.65
N TYR A 200 -11.50 1.68 29.61
CA TYR A 200 -12.00 2.47 28.49
C TYR A 200 -13.34 1.93 28.00
N THR A 201 -14.01 2.72 27.20
CA THR A 201 -15.27 2.35 26.56
C THR A 201 -15.11 2.51 25.04
N THR A 202 -15.39 1.47 24.27
CA THR A 202 -15.35 1.49 22.81
C THR A 202 -16.45 2.40 22.24
N GLU A 203 -16.36 2.75 20.96
CA GLU A 203 -17.41 3.49 20.26
C GLU A 203 -18.77 2.75 20.28
N SER A 204 -18.74 1.42 20.28
CA SER A 204 -19.95 0.58 20.45
C SER A 204 -20.55 0.61 21.86
N GLY A 205 -19.90 1.28 22.81
CA GLY A 205 -20.33 1.38 24.21
C GLY A 205 -19.90 0.22 25.10
N THR A 206 -19.08 -0.72 24.63
CA THR A 206 -18.57 -1.83 25.42
C THR A 206 -17.41 -1.36 26.31
N LYS A 207 -17.48 -1.69 27.60
CA LYS A 207 -16.45 -1.32 28.56
C LYS A 207 -15.46 -2.46 28.82
N TYR A 208 -14.19 -2.18 28.67
CA TYR A 208 -13.07 -3.08 29.04
C TYR A 208 -12.26 -2.47 30.18
N SER A 209 -11.68 -3.33 31.03
CA SER A 209 -10.84 -2.88 32.14
C SER A 209 -9.84 -3.96 32.51
N LEU A 210 -8.64 -3.54 32.94
CA LEU A 210 -7.59 -4.45 33.41
C LEU A 210 -6.80 -3.80 34.54
N ASP A 211 -6.52 -4.57 35.58
CA ASP A 211 -5.57 -4.23 36.63
C ASP A 211 -4.20 -4.82 36.30
N PHE A 212 -3.35 -4.02 35.66
CA PHE A 212 -2.01 -4.42 35.24
C PHE A 212 -1.13 -4.80 36.42
N GLN A 213 -1.33 -4.20 37.61
CA GLN A 213 -0.58 -4.55 38.82
C GLN A 213 -0.80 -5.98 39.26
N SER A 214 -1.90 -6.62 38.88
CA SER A 214 -2.19 -8.01 39.20
C SER A 214 -1.47 -9.00 38.29
N ILE A 215 -0.91 -8.54 37.16
CA ILE A 215 -0.31 -9.40 36.14
C ILE A 215 1.18 -9.52 36.36
N THR A 216 1.67 -10.76 36.38
CA THR A 216 3.10 -11.09 36.32
C THR A 216 3.36 -11.80 34.99
N PHE A 217 4.08 -11.18 34.10
CA PHE A 217 4.35 -11.71 32.76
C PHE A 217 5.33 -12.89 32.83
N ASP A 218 4.88 -14.05 32.39
CA ASP A 218 5.66 -15.28 32.42
C ASP A 218 6.46 -15.46 31.12
N TRP A 219 7.50 -14.62 30.95
CA TRP A 219 8.35 -14.59 29.76
C TRP A 219 8.94 -15.95 29.38
N LYS A 220 9.24 -16.80 30.36
CA LYS A 220 9.85 -18.10 30.12
C LYS A 220 8.90 -19.09 29.46
N ASN A 221 7.61 -18.95 29.69
CA ASN A 221 6.58 -19.77 29.08
C ASN A 221 6.00 -19.17 27.78
N MET A 222 6.43 -17.98 27.38
CA MET A 222 6.07 -17.42 26.06
C MET A 222 7.04 -17.97 25.02
N LEU A 223 6.53 -18.84 24.13
CA LEU A 223 7.33 -19.40 23.05
C LEU A 223 7.54 -18.35 21.94
N PRO A 224 8.64 -18.43 21.18
CA PRO A 224 8.88 -17.53 20.05
C PRO A 224 7.86 -17.73 18.89
N GLN A 225 7.28 -18.91 18.77
CA GLN A 225 6.26 -19.27 17.79
C GLN A 225 5.38 -20.39 18.31
N TYR A 226 4.11 -20.49 17.87
CA TYR A 226 3.17 -21.51 18.34
C TYR A 226 2.66 -22.45 17.24
N SER A 227 2.65 -22.03 15.99
CA SER A 227 2.09 -22.80 14.87
C SER A 227 2.88 -24.07 14.52
N LYS A 228 4.19 -24.06 14.75
CA LYS A 228 5.10 -25.15 14.33
C LYS A 228 5.64 -25.98 15.50
N VAL A 229 5.13 -25.76 16.72
CA VAL A 229 5.58 -26.42 17.94
C VAL A 229 4.39 -26.85 18.77
N GLU A 230 4.54 -27.97 19.49
CA GLU A 230 3.57 -28.32 20.51
C GLU A 230 3.72 -27.41 21.73
N TYR A 231 2.63 -26.95 22.29
CA TYR A 231 2.60 -26.12 23.48
C TYR A 231 1.52 -26.57 24.45
N ASN A 232 1.70 -26.25 25.73
CA ASN A 232 0.77 -26.55 26.79
C ASN A 232 -0.07 -25.34 27.20
N GLU A 233 -1.08 -25.55 28.04
CA GLU A 233 -2.00 -24.49 28.51
C GLU A 233 -1.29 -23.34 29.24
N THR A 234 -0.20 -23.58 29.97
CA THR A 234 0.58 -22.54 30.65
C THR A 234 1.24 -21.62 29.62
N GLN A 235 1.80 -22.21 28.56
CA GLN A 235 2.43 -21.44 27.46
C GLN A 235 1.40 -20.66 26.65
N ALA A 236 0.28 -21.28 26.34
CA ALA A 236 -0.83 -20.60 25.66
C ALA A 236 -1.37 -19.43 26.51
N LYS A 237 -1.56 -19.64 27.79
CA LYS A 237 -2.04 -18.59 28.72
C LYS A 237 -1.05 -17.45 28.82
N ALA A 238 0.26 -17.73 28.90
CA ALA A 238 1.29 -16.72 29.08
C ALA A 238 1.26 -15.70 27.91
N VAL A 239 1.20 -16.16 26.66
CA VAL A 239 1.16 -15.27 25.50
C VAL A 239 -0.18 -14.55 25.37
N ALA A 240 -1.30 -15.24 25.64
CA ALA A 240 -2.64 -14.65 25.59
C ALA A 240 -2.82 -13.52 26.63
N GLU A 241 -2.25 -13.69 27.83
CA GLU A 241 -2.30 -12.67 28.90
C GLU A 241 -1.54 -11.40 28.48
N LEU A 242 -0.36 -11.53 27.86
CA LEU A 242 0.38 -10.40 27.33
C LEU A 242 -0.38 -9.69 26.19
N MET A 243 -0.91 -10.47 25.23
CA MET A 243 -1.66 -9.94 24.11
C MET A 243 -2.90 -9.15 24.56
N TYR A 244 -3.66 -9.72 25.50
CA TYR A 244 -4.83 -9.04 26.06
C TYR A 244 -4.45 -7.78 26.84
N ALA A 245 -3.35 -7.83 27.61
CA ALA A 245 -2.84 -6.67 28.31
C ALA A 245 -2.42 -5.55 27.31
N CYS A 246 -1.72 -5.90 26.23
CA CYS A 246 -1.40 -4.94 25.17
C CYS A 246 -2.67 -4.35 24.57
N GLY A 247 -3.66 -5.17 24.24
CA GLY A 247 -4.91 -4.72 23.66
C GLY A 247 -5.69 -3.74 24.56
N VAL A 248 -5.83 -4.07 25.86
CA VAL A 248 -6.46 -3.13 26.81
C VAL A 248 -5.62 -1.86 26.96
N GLY A 249 -4.30 -2.00 27.00
CA GLY A 249 -3.39 -0.84 27.11
C GLY A 249 -3.52 0.16 25.98
N VAL A 250 -3.79 -0.29 24.75
CA VAL A 250 -3.95 0.56 23.58
C VAL A 250 -5.41 0.91 23.26
N GLU A 251 -6.36 0.56 24.13
CA GLU A 251 -7.80 0.82 23.95
C GLU A 251 -8.37 0.13 22.70
N MET A 252 -8.10 -1.19 22.56
CA MET A 252 -8.49 -1.99 21.40
C MET A 252 -10.02 -2.06 21.24
N ASP A 253 -10.49 -1.74 20.06
CA ASP A 253 -11.85 -2.08 19.63
C ASP A 253 -11.85 -3.50 19.06
N TYR A 254 -12.32 -4.44 19.89
CA TYR A 254 -12.23 -5.86 19.59
C TYR A 254 -13.31 -6.32 18.63
N SER A 255 -12.91 -7.16 17.66
CA SER A 255 -13.81 -7.80 16.70
C SER A 255 -13.28 -9.18 16.31
N PRO A 256 -14.15 -10.17 16.01
CA PRO A 256 -13.72 -11.48 15.52
C PRO A 256 -13.07 -11.46 14.13
N LEU A 257 -13.33 -10.44 13.33
CA LEU A 257 -12.78 -10.32 11.99
C LEU A 257 -11.55 -9.41 11.98
N GLU A 258 -11.63 -8.24 12.64
CA GLU A 258 -10.59 -7.23 12.61
C GLU A 258 -10.69 -6.37 13.87
N SER A 259 -9.73 -6.49 14.78
CA SER A 259 -9.62 -5.64 15.96
C SER A 259 -8.67 -4.48 15.69
N GLY A 260 -9.08 -3.26 16.04
CA GLY A 260 -8.34 -2.03 15.73
C GLY A 260 -8.03 -1.19 16.97
N ALA A 261 -6.92 -0.45 16.92
CA ALA A 261 -6.55 0.57 17.92
C ALA A 261 -5.72 1.67 17.27
N TYR A 262 -5.74 2.86 17.84
CA TYR A 262 -4.90 3.95 17.39
C TYR A 262 -3.44 3.72 17.78
N SER A 263 -2.53 3.72 16.81
CA SER A 263 -1.08 3.56 17.04
C SER A 263 -0.50 4.63 17.97
N SER A 264 -1.11 5.81 18.03
CA SER A 264 -0.75 6.89 18.97
C SER A 264 -0.97 6.54 20.44
N ASN A 265 -1.73 5.48 20.77
CA ASN A 265 -1.91 4.99 22.12
C ASN A 265 -0.74 4.14 22.63
N VAL A 266 0.09 3.61 21.71
CA VAL A 266 1.21 2.72 22.07
C VAL A 266 2.20 3.36 23.05
N PRO A 267 2.67 4.62 22.87
CA PRO A 267 3.54 5.27 23.83
C PRO A 267 2.95 5.33 25.25
N LYS A 268 1.70 5.75 25.35
CA LYS A 268 1.02 5.84 26.66
C LYS A 268 0.89 4.47 27.33
N ALA A 269 0.55 3.46 26.55
CA ALA A 269 0.45 2.08 27.06
C ALA A 269 1.79 1.57 27.60
N LEU A 270 2.85 1.72 26.80
CA LEU A 270 4.22 1.30 27.19
C LEU A 270 4.70 1.99 28.45
N ILE A 271 4.50 3.29 28.57
CA ILE A 271 4.92 4.09 29.74
C ILE A 271 4.08 3.74 30.97
N ASN A 272 2.76 3.80 30.85
CA ASN A 272 1.88 3.77 32.03
C ASN A 272 1.68 2.36 32.59
N PHE A 273 1.70 1.34 31.72
CA PHE A 273 1.34 -0.03 32.14
C PHE A 273 2.49 -1.02 32.07
N PHE A 274 3.54 -0.74 31.28
CA PHE A 274 4.65 -1.64 31.06
C PHE A 274 6.01 -1.09 31.53
N GLY A 275 6.05 0.12 32.14
CA GLY A 275 7.26 0.67 32.75
C GLY A 275 8.38 0.96 31.76
N TYR A 276 8.05 1.31 30.55
CA TYR A 276 9.00 1.73 29.52
C TYR A 276 9.45 3.17 29.72
N ASN A 277 10.55 3.52 29.07
CA ASN A 277 11.16 4.83 29.19
C ASN A 277 10.18 5.93 28.74
N LYS A 278 10.04 6.97 29.59
CA LYS A 278 9.15 8.10 29.31
C LYS A 278 9.58 8.98 28.13
N ASN A 279 10.79 8.75 27.63
CA ASN A 279 11.35 9.51 26.52
C ASN A 279 11.03 8.89 25.14
N LEU A 280 10.35 7.74 25.10
CA LEU A 280 9.91 7.20 23.81
C LEU A 280 8.91 8.15 23.14
N GLY A 281 8.90 8.18 21.80
CA GLY A 281 8.09 9.14 21.05
C GLY A 281 7.33 8.48 19.91
N TYR A 282 6.12 9.00 19.67
CA TYR A 282 5.35 8.72 18.46
C TYR A 282 5.65 9.82 17.45
N VAL A 283 6.22 9.47 16.31
CA VAL A 283 6.60 10.42 15.27
C VAL A 283 5.82 10.14 13.98
N SER A 284 5.31 11.20 13.40
CA SER A 284 4.60 11.15 12.12
C SER A 284 5.52 11.57 10.98
N ARG A 285 5.42 10.86 9.87
CA ARG A 285 6.20 11.10 8.66
C ARG A 285 6.06 12.53 8.11
N ASN A 286 4.94 13.19 8.38
CA ASN A 286 4.60 14.53 7.88
C ASN A 286 5.63 15.62 8.20
N TYR A 287 6.40 15.42 9.25
CA TYR A 287 7.37 16.40 9.74
C TYR A 287 8.81 16.10 9.37
N PHE A 288 9.05 15.05 8.54
CA PHE A 288 10.38 14.55 8.25
C PHE A 288 10.51 14.23 6.75
N ASN A 289 11.63 14.61 6.15
CA ASN A 289 11.96 14.14 4.82
C ASN A 289 12.44 12.68 4.87
N THR A 290 12.54 12.04 3.71
CA THR A 290 12.94 10.64 3.58
C THR A 290 14.26 10.30 4.22
N SER A 291 15.26 11.14 4.03
CA SER A 291 16.59 10.90 4.58
C SER A 291 16.57 10.93 6.11
N GLU A 292 15.90 11.93 6.70
CA GLU A 292 15.73 12.03 8.15
C GLU A 292 14.94 10.87 8.73
N TRP A 293 13.89 10.41 8.02
CA TRP A 293 13.06 9.29 8.41
C TRP A 293 13.84 7.97 8.47
N MET A 294 14.61 7.70 7.41
CA MET A 294 15.49 6.52 7.36
C MET A 294 16.63 6.61 8.37
N GLU A 295 17.18 7.80 8.62
CA GLU A 295 18.22 8.01 9.63
C GLU A 295 17.70 7.74 11.04
N MET A 296 16.49 8.18 11.38
CA MET A 296 15.84 7.84 12.66
C MET A 296 15.66 6.34 12.81
N LEU A 297 15.12 5.68 11.78
CA LEU A 297 14.92 4.24 11.78
C LEU A 297 16.23 3.47 12.00
N LYS A 298 17.27 3.82 11.25
CA LYS A 298 18.60 3.22 11.41
C LYS A 298 19.19 3.49 12.80
N THR A 299 18.96 4.67 13.36
CA THR A 299 19.40 5.03 14.72
C THR A 299 18.80 4.08 15.75
N GLU A 300 17.50 3.79 15.65
CA GLU A 300 16.81 2.84 16.51
C GLU A 300 17.39 1.43 16.39
N LEU A 301 17.49 0.93 15.16
CA LEU A 301 17.95 -0.43 14.90
C LEU A 301 19.42 -0.65 15.29
N ASN A 302 20.30 0.32 15.05
CA ASN A 302 21.69 0.28 15.53
C ASN A 302 21.78 0.31 17.06
N SER A 303 20.81 0.93 17.71
CA SER A 303 20.69 0.98 19.18
C SER A 303 19.98 -0.25 19.75
N LYS A 304 19.71 -1.27 18.94
CA LYS A 304 19.02 -2.50 19.31
C LYS A 304 17.60 -2.28 19.82
N ARG A 305 16.91 -1.31 19.26
CA ARG A 305 15.51 -1.02 19.53
C ARG A 305 14.67 -1.35 18.31
N PRO A 306 13.87 -2.43 18.35
CA PRO A 306 12.88 -2.71 17.32
C PRO A 306 11.85 -1.56 17.26
N VAL A 307 11.44 -1.20 16.06
CA VAL A 307 10.56 -0.06 15.83
C VAL A 307 9.13 -0.55 15.59
N PHE A 308 8.21 -0.08 16.41
CA PHE A 308 6.78 -0.17 16.09
C PHE A 308 6.50 0.78 14.94
N TYR A 309 6.02 0.26 13.82
CA TYR A 309 5.75 1.03 12.62
C TYR A 309 4.29 0.89 12.22
N SER A 310 3.68 1.95 11.76
CA SER A 310 2.30 1.91 11.25
C SER A 310 2.13 2.83 10.04
N GLY A 311 1.17 2.49 9.24
CA GLY A 311 0.68 3.30 8.13
C GLY A 311 -0.78 2.99 7.91
N SER A 312 -1.49 3.87 7.23
CA SER A 312 -2.89 3.65 6.91
C SER A 312 -3.20 4.00 5.47
N SER A 313 -4.22 3.35 4.94
CA SER A 313 -4.98 3.83 3.81
C SER A 313 -6.12 4.73 4.32
N SER A 314 -6.96 5.23 3.42
CA SER A 314 -8.17 5.97 3.78
C SER A 314 -9.18 5.13 4.59
N GLU A 315 -9.07 3.81 4.58
CA GLU A 315 -10.07 2.90 5.16
C GLU A 315 -9.50 1.98 6.25
N VAL A 316 -8.23 1.57 6.16
CA VAL A 316 -7.63 0.59 7.09
C VAL A 316 -6.22 0.99 7.48
N GLY A 317 -5.94 0.99 8.78
CA GLY A 317 -4.60 1.19 9.34
C GLY A 317 -3.98 -0.14 9.79
N HIS A 318 -2.67 -0.31 9.59
CA HIS A 318 -1.95 -1.51 10.02
C HIS A 318 -0.68 -1.17 10.77
N ALA A 319 -0.34 -2.01 11.74
CA ALA A 319 0.89 -1.93 12.52
C ALA A 319 1.71 -3.21 12.36
N PHE A 320 3.03 -3.06 12.37
CA PHE A 320 4.00 -4.14 12.29
C PHE A 320 5.31 -3.71 12.95
N VAL A 321 6.30 -4.59 12.98
CA VAL A 321 7.60 -4.28 13.56
C VAL A 321 8.66 -4.22 12.45
N ILE A 322 9.42 -3.13 12.42
CA ILE A 322 10.67 -3.06 11.67
C ILE A 322 11.79 -3.35 12.66
N ASP A 323 12.58 -4.39 12.39
CA ASP A 323 13.56 -4.90 13.34
C ASP A 323 14.96 -5.15 12.77
N GLY A 324 15.19 -4.76 11.51
CA GLY A 324 16.48 -4.87 10.86
C GLY A 324 16.56 -4.06 9.56
N TYR A 325 17.75 -3.98 8.97
CA TYR A 325 17.95 -3.48 7.61
C TYR A 325 19.21 -4.08 7.01
N ASP A 326 19.24 -4.18 5.68
CA ASP A 326 20.38 -4.71 4.93
C ASP A 326 21.30 -3.59 4.38
N LYS A 327 22.36 -4.02 3.66
CA LYS A 327 23.36 -3.13 3.04
C LYS A 327 22.80 -2.20 1.95
N ASP A 328 21.63 -2.52 1.40
CA ASP A 328 20.97 -1.77 0.34
C ASP A 328 19.80 -0.93 0.87
N ASP A 329 19.74 -0.75 2.21
CA ASP A 329 18.73 0.02 2.95
C ASP A 329 17.31 -0.57 2.86
N MET A 330 17.19 -1.86 2.56
CA MET A 330 15.94 -2.57 2.68
C MET A 330 15.70 -2.95 4.13
N VAL A 331 14.51 -2.64 4.64
CA VAL A 331 14.17 -2.88 6.05
C VAL A 331 13.55 -4.24 6.24
N HIS A 332 13.95 -4.95 7.29
CA HIS A 332 13.30 -6.20 7.68
C HIS A 332 12.00 -5.91 8.42
N VAL A 333 10.92 -6.51 7.93
CA VAL A 333 9.56 -6.37 8.46
C VAL A 333 9.08 -7.69 9.03
N ASN A 334 8.63 -7.66 10.29
CA ASN A 334 7.85 -8.72 10.90
C ASN A 334 6.38 -8.29 10.95
N TRP A 335 5.56 -8.94 10.14
CA TRP A 335 4.16 -8.57 9.93
C TRP A 335 3.22 -8.93 11.07
N GLY A 336 3.64 -9.80 12.01
CA GLY A 336 2.75 -10.30 13.06
C GLY A 336 1.74 -11.34 12.58
N TRP A 337 2.15 -12.20 11.62
CA TRP A 337 1.36 -13.27 11.03
C TRP A 337 2.16 -14.56 10.97
N ASP A 338 2.54 -15.05 12.16
CA ASP A 338 3.24 -16.32 12.31
C ASP A 338 4.55 -16.47 11.49
N GLY A 339 5.14 -15.33 11.09
CA GLY A 339 6.32 -15.28 10.24
C GLY A 339 6.02 -15.39 8.73
N TYR A 340 4.76 -15.54 8.34
CA TYR A 340 4.39 -15.56 6.94
C TYR A 340 4.81 -14.27 6.26
N ASN A 341 5.52 -14.42 5.15
CA ASN A 341 6.01 -13.34 4.30
C ASN A 341 6.92 -12.31 5.01
N ASN A 342 7.45 -12.61 6.19
CA ASN A 342 8.49 -11.80 6.80
C ASN A 342 9.70 -11.73 5.89
N GLY A 343 10.34 -10.57 5.80
CA GLY A 343 11.48 -10.36 4.91
C GLY A 343 11.95 -8.93 4.87
N TYR A 344 12.83 -8.64 3.92
CA TYR A 344 13.35 -7.32 3.65
C TYR A 344 12.54 -6.66 2.55
N PHE A 345 12.14 -5.41 2.76
CA PHE A 345 11.32 -4.66 1.82
C PHE A 345 11.84 -3.24 1.62
N ASP A 346 11.68 -2.74 0.41
CA ASP A 346 11.99 -1.35 0.10
C ASP A 346 10.86 -0.42 0.56
N ILE A 347 11.00 0.18 1.73
CA ILE A 347 10.06 1.19 2.22
C ILE A 347 10.29 2.58 1.59
N SER A 348 11.38 2.78 0.85
CA SER A 348 11.59 4.02 0.11
C SER A 348 10.61 4.16 -1.06
N SER A 349 10.15 3.03 -1.61
CA SER A 349 9.04 3.00 -2.58
C SER A 349 7.68 3.27 -1.93
N LEU A 350 7.58 3.17 -0.60
CA LEU A 350 6.45 3.66 0.19
C LEU A 350 6.62 5.12 0.57
N ASP A 351 7.76 5.69 0.20
CA ASP A 351 8.05 7.08 0.42
C ASP A 351 7.28 7.92 -0.60
N PRO A 352 6.40 8.74 -0.09
CA PRO A 352 5.76 9.70 -0.95
C PRO A 352 6.75 10.55 -1.75
N THR A 353 7.99 10.75 -1.32
CA THR A 353 8.95 11.65 -1.99
C THR A 353 9.64 11.04 -3.20
N SER A 354 9.67 9.73 -3.33
CA SER A 354 10.46 9.12 -4.39
C SER A 354 9.74 8.99 -5.71
N THR A 355 8.38 8.91 -5.76
CA THR A 355 7.69 8.68 -7.04
C THR A 355 6.15 8.72 -7.02
N GLY A 356 5.53 9.66 -6.36
CA GLY A 356 4.09 9.86 -6.59
C GLY A 356 3.15 8.74 -6.13
N ILE A 357 3.56 7.92 -5.17
CA ILE A 357 2.63 7.06 -4.45
C ILE A 357 1.90 7.92 -3.43
N GLY A 358 1.06 8.76 -3.89
CA GLY A 358 0.24 9.59 -3.06
C GLY A 358 -1.16 9.54 -3.58
N GLY A 359 -2.05 9.26 -2.76
CA GLY A 359 -3.43 9.37 -3.07
C GLY A 359 -4.10 8.02 -3.00
N GLY A 360 -4.65 7.75 -1.84
CA GLY A 360 -5.61 6.70 -1.69
C GLY A 360 -6.73 6.86 -2.69
N SER A 361 -6.82 5.94 -3.64
CA SER A 361 -8.12 5.64 -4.19
C SER A 361 -8.89 4.94 -3.08
N GLY A 362 -10.05 5.40 -2.73
CA GLY A 362 -10.99 4.61 -1.98
C GLY A 362 -11.12 3.26 -2.67
N ASN A 363 -10.88 2.20 -1.94
CA ASN A 363 -10.78 0.78 -2.25
C ASN A 363 -9.33 0.33 -2.51
N GLY A 364 -8.66 -0.08 -1.44
CA GLY A 364 -7.36 -0.72 -1.45
C GLY A 364 -6.20 0.28 -1.48
N GLY A 365 -6.00 1.04 -0.42
CA GLY A 365 -4.87 1.94 -0.32
C GLY A 365 -3.64 1.27 0.28
N GLY A 366 -2.51 1.42 -0.33
CA GLY A 366 -1.23 1.05 0.26
C GLY A 366 -0.90 1.84 1.53
N PHE A 367 0.11 1.42 2.27
CA PHE A 367 0.65 2.06 3.49
C PHE A 367 1.23 3.47 3.28
N THR A 368 0.80 4.17 2.29
CA THR A 368 1.41 5.43 1.85
C THR A 368 0.97 6.62 2.66
N ASN A 369 -0.13 6.50 3.40
CA ASN A 369 -0.70 7.60 4.17
C ASN A 369 -0.45 7.42 5.67
N TYR A 370 -0.32 8.52 6.38
CA TYR A 370 -0.22 8.55 7.84
C TYR A 370 0.87 7.63 8.42
N GLN A 371 1.98 7.46 7.69
CA GLN A 371 3.10 6.69 8.21
C GLN A 371 3.58 7.27 9.54
N SER A 372 3.77 6.40 10.50
CA SER A 372 4.25 6.77 11.82
C SER A 372 5.07 5.64 12.44
N MET A 373 5.90 5.98 13.39
CA MET A 373 6.68 5.02 14.15
C MET A 373 6.77 5.43 15.62
N VAL A 374 6.97 4.46 16.48
CA VAL A 374 7.35 4.70 17.87
C VAL A 374 8.83 4.42 18.00
N ILE A 375 9.59 5.44 18.42
CA ILE A 375 11.03 5.40 18.62
C ILE A 375 11.39 5.50 20.10
N GLY A 376 12.59 5.07 20.47
CA GLY A 376 13.05 5.08 21.87
C GLY A 376 12.42 3.98 22.72
N ILE A 377 11.90 2.92 22.12
CA ILE A 377 11.27 1.81 22.86
C ILE A 377 12.36 1.02 23.61
N GLN A 378 12.49 1.25 24.89
CA GLN A 378 13.40 0.57 25.77
C GLN A 378 12.89 0.59 27.24
N PRO A 379 13.25 -0.38 28.09
CA PRO A 379 12.92 -0.36 29.49
C PRO A 379 13.38 0.93 30.18
N GLU A 380 12.64 1.42 31.20
CA GLU A 380 12.99 2.66 31.93
C GLU A 380 14.38 2.57 32.61
N THR A 381 14.86 1.36 32.86
CA THR A 381 16.19 1.11 33.46
C THR A 381 17.37 1.44 32.56
N VAL A 382 17.12 1.61 31.26
CA VAL A 382 18.13 2.02 30.28
C VAL A 382 18.07 3.56 30.18
N SER A 383 19.06 4.25 30.75
CA SER A 383 19.12 5.70 30.77
C SER A 383 19.73 6.27 29.48
N ASP A 384 19.49 7.55 29.22
CA ASP A 384 20.19 8.48 28.34
C ASP A 384 19.69 8.62 26.90
N PHE A 385 18.55 8.03 26.52
CA PHE A 385 17.89 8.38 25.28
C PHE A 385 16.81 9.45 25.55
N TYR A 386 16.99 10.62 25.00
CA TYR A 386 15.98 11.67 24.98
C TYR A 386 16.09 12.47 23.69
N PHE A 387 14.95 12.78 23.12
CA PHE A 387 14.84 13.74 22.03
C PHE A 387 13.52 14.50 22.22
N SER A 388 13.50 15.76 21.82
CA SER A 388 12.28 16.53 21.73
C SER A 388 12.03 16.98 20.29
N PHE A 389 10.79 16.87 19.88
CA PHE A 389 10.32 17.47 18.65
C PHE A 389 9.08 18.27 18.94
N PHE A 390 9.10 19.52 18.54
CA PHE A 390 7.92 20.37 18.53
C PHE A 390 7.54 20.71 17.10
N ALA A 391 6.24 20.72 16.82
CA ALA A 391 5.69 21.30 15.62
C ALA A 391 5.29 22.74 15.87
N LEU A 392 5.54 23.58 14.89
CA LEU A 392 5.13 24.97 14.84
C LEU A 392 4.31 25.21 13.58
N GLU A 393 3.13 25.75 13.74
CA GLU A 393 2.26 26.07 12.61
C GLU A 393 2.77 27.28 11.84
N GLU A 394 3.07 28.39 12.55
CA GLU A 394 3.56 29.60 11.92
C GLU A 394 4.37 30.48 12.89
N MET A 395 5.39 31.15 12.34
CA MET A 395 6.20 32.16 12.96
C MET A 395 6.05 33.48 12.20
N GLU A 396 5.62 34.53 12.86
CA GLU A 396 5.50 35.87 12.29
C GLU A 396 6.48 36.84 12.97
N ILE A 397 7.08 37.69 12.16
CA ILE A 397 7.94 38.79 12.65
C ILE A 397 7.29 40.10 12.23
N ASP A 398 7.15 41.05 13.22
CA ASP A 398 6.46 42.33 13.02
C ASP A 398 7.20 43.31 12.11
N LYS A 399 8.51 43.10 11.87
CA LYS A 399 9.36 43.95 11.01
C LYS A 399 10.06 43.15 9.92
N LYS A 400 10.13 43.73 8.73
CA LYS A 400 10.87 43.17 7.59
C LYS A 400 12.34 43.58 7.53
N SER A 401 12.68 44.65 8.25
CA SER A 401 14.06 45.18 8.31
C SER A 401 14.25 45.90 9.62
N VAL A 402 15.40 45.72 10.25
CA VAL A 402 15.80 46.36 11.49
C VAL A 402 17.30 46.73 11.43
N ALA A 403 17.71 47.74 12.20
CA ALA A 403 19.13 47.95 12.44
C ALA A 403 19.65 46.89 13.48
N LYS A 404 20.96 46.65 13.51
CA LYS A 404 21.55 45.86 14.61
C LYS A 404 21.19 46.55 15.95
N ASN A 405 20.89 45.76 16.97
CA ASN A 405 20.36 46.16 18.27
C ASN A 405 18.99 46.84 18.28
N GLU A 406 18.34 47.01 17.13
CA GLU A 406 16.94 47.43 17.10
C GLU A 406 16.02 46.27 17.46
N SER A 407 14.99 46.56 18.28
CA SER A 407 14.04 45.53 18.72
C SER A 407 13.01 45.20 17.68
N PHE A 408 12.65 43.92 17.58
CA PHE A 408 11.49 43.39 16.86
C PHE A 408 10.79 42.33 17.71
N ASN A 409 9.59 41.95 17.30
CA ASN A 409 8.79 40.94 18.00
C ASN A 409 8.54 39.75 17.10
N ILE A 410 8.41 38.59 17.77
CA ILE A 410 8.10 37.29 17.08
C ILE A 410 6.82 36.76 17.72
N THR A 411 5.85 36.42 16.90
CA THR A 411 4.63 35.70 17.30
C THR A 411 4.69 34.31 16.77
N LEU A 412 4.48 33.30 17.62
CA LEU A 412 4.32 31.90 17.27
C LEU A 412 2.85 31.50 17.36
N SER A 413 2.36 30.81 16.38
CA SER A 413 1.01 30.22 16.37
C SER A 413 1.11 28.70 16.44
N ASN A 414 0.39 28.09 17.38
CA ASN A 414 0.29 26.64 17.57
C ASN A 414 1.65 25.91 17.61
N LEU A 415 2.38 26.14 18.71
CA LEU A 415 3.57 25.35 19.03
C LEU A 415 3.18 24.18 19.93
N PHE A 416 3.40 22.94 19.52
CA PHE A 416 3.00 21.75 20.28
C PHE A 416 4.05 20.63 20.24
N ASN A 417 4.08 19.83 21.31
CA ASN A 417 5.01 18.73 21.49
C ASN A 417 4.59 17.52 20.64
N LEU A 418 5.53 17.00 19.85
CA LEU A 418 5.37 15.76 19.04
C LEU A 418 5.95 14.53 19.75
N THR A 419 6.67 14.71 20.86
CA THR A 419 7.27 13.61 21.61
C THR A 419 6.38 13.17 22.78
N SER A 420 6.79 12.15 23.54
CA SER A 420 5.95 11.61 24.61
C SER A 420 5.70 12.62 25.74
N VAL A 421 6.74 13.15 26.31
CA VAL A 421 6.65 14.20 27.37
C VAL A 421 7.87 15.12 27.29
N PHE A 422 7.64 16.40 27.09
CA PHE A 422 8.63 17.42 27.38
C PHE A 422 8.50 17.78 28.86
N ASN A 423 9.55 17.59 29.65
CA ASN A 423 9.43 17.69 31.08
C ASN A 423 9.50 19.14 31.57
N LYS A 424 10.60 19.79 31.27
CA LYS A 424 10.85 21.20 31.43
C LYS A 424 12.06 21.60 30.60
N GLY A 425 12.22 22.85 30.28
CA GLY A 425 13.34 23.33 29.47
C GLY A 425 13.10 24.72 28.92
N PHE A 426 13.39 24.91 27.66
CA PHE A 426 13.43 26.22 27.04
C PHE A 426 12.80 26.19 25.64
N ILE A 427 12.11 27.28 25.29
CA ILE A 427 11.83 27.66 23.92
C ILE A 427 12.74 28.86 23.61
N SER A 428 13.50 28.78 22.54
CA SER A 428 14.56 29.75 22.25
C SER A 428 14.47 30.25 20.80
N VAL A 429 14.82 31.52 20.64
CA VAL A 429 15.03 32.16 19.35
C VAL A 429 16.51 32.01 18.99
N ILE A 430 16.80 31.31 17.92
CA ILE A 430 18.17 31.00 17.49
C ILE A 430 18.50 31.77 16.21
N LEU A 431 19.65 32.42 16.21
CA LEU A 431 20.29 32.99 15.02
C LEU A 431 21.49 32.11 14.66
N GLU A 432 21.47 31.48 13.50
CA GLU A 432 22.51 30.55 13.01
C GLU A 432 23.20 31.15 11.79
N ASN A 433 24.53 31.19 11.82
CA ASN A 433 25.33 31.62 10.67
C ASN A 433 25.59 30.51 9.67
N GLN A 434 26.25 30.83 8.54
CA GLN A 434 26.59 29.84 7.49
C GLN A 434 27.57 28.74 7.94
N ALA A 435 28.35 29.01 9.02
CA ALA A 435 29.23 28.01 9.64
C ALA A 435 28.48 27.10 10.64
N ARG A 436 27.15 27.23 10.75
CA ARG A 436 26.26 26.53 11.71
C ARG A 436 26.53 26.88 13.19
N GLU A 437 27.11 28.01 13.43
CA GLU A 437 27.27 28.51 14.77
C GLU A 437 25.95 29.15 15.23
N LYS A 438 25.45 28.74 16.40
CA LYS A 438 24.15 29.11 16.94
C LYS A 438 24.31 30.17 18.04
N HIS A 439 23.61 31.28 17.89
CA HIS A 439 23.51 32.32 18.90
C HIS A 439 22.06 32.36 19.43
N VAL A 440 21.90 32.18 20.76
CA VAL A 440 20.60 32.31 21.40
C VAL A 440 20.31 33.79 21.58
N LEU A 441 19.31 34.30 20.86
CA LEU A 441 18.88 35.70 20.95
C LEU A 441 17.92 35.93 22.12
N TYR A 442 17.08 34.91 22.41
CA TYR A 442 16.11 34.93 23.46
C TYR A 442 15.82 33.51 23.94
N GLU A 443 15.52 33.36 25.21
CA GLU A 443 15.18 32.06 25.79
C GLU A 443 14.06 32.25 26.84
N GLU A 444 12.97 31.50 26.66
CA GLU A 444 11.85 31.42 27.59
C GLU A 444 11.87 30.07 28.30
N SER A 445 11.81 30.07 29.63
CA SER A 445 11.77 28.83 30.41
C SER A 445 10.37 28.22 30.42
N ILE A 446 10.31 26.91 30.28
CA ILE A 446 9.13 26.08 30.46
C ILE A 446 9.35 25.25 31.72
N ASP A 447 8.60 25.55 32.77
CA ASP A 447 8.73 24.88 34.06
C ASP A 447 7.70 23.76 34.28
N GLU A 448 6.72 23.63 33.39
CA GLU A 448 5.69 22.59 33.43
C GLU A 448 5.91 21.57 32.34
N ALA A 449 5.50 20.33 32.62
CA ALA A 449 5.55 19.25 31.63
C ALA A 449 4.53 19.47 30.52
N ILE A 450 4.94 19.26 29.27
CA ILE A 450 4.07 19.32 28.10
C ILE A 450 3.94 17.92 27.53
N GLU A 451 2.74 17.38 27.62
CA GLU A 451 2.43 16.05 27.04
C GLU A 451 2.36 16.09 25.50
N THR A 452 2.35 14.91 24.88
CA THR A 452 2.20 14.75 23.42
C THR A 452 0.93 15.44 22.92
N ASN A 453 1.03 16.19 21.84
CA ASN A 453 -0.03 16.97 21.20
C ASN A 453 -0.56 18.15 22.05
N TYR A 454 0.09 18.46 23.18
CA TYR A 454 -0.19 19.66 23.96
C TYR A 454 0.90 20.72 23.73
N GLY A 455 0.56 21.96 23.96
CA GLY A 455 1.49 23.08 23.76
C GLY A 455 0.80 24.44 23.91
N PHE A 456 1.20 25.37 23.10
CA PHE A 456 0.79 26.76 23.17
C PHE A 456 0.07 27.20 21.91
N SER A 457 -1.14 27.70 22.02
CA SER A 457 -1.87 28.24 20.86
C SER A 457 -1.22 29.54 20.33
N LYS A 458 -0.59 30.30 21.21
CA LYS A 458 0.15 31.52 20.87
C LYS A 458 1.27 31.78 21.87
N ILE A 459 2.44 32.22 21.36
CA ILE A 459 3.54 32.76 22.17
C ILE A 459 4.01 34.05 21.50
N ASP A 460 4.19 35.11 22.29
CA ASP A 460 4.74 36.40 21.83
C ASP A 460 6.11 36.61 22.49
N PHE A 461 7.18 36.63 21.71
CA PHE A 461 8.50 37.08 22.15
C PHE A 461 8.69 38.54 21.78
N THR A 462 9.04 39.36 22.77
CA THR A 462 9.20 40.79 22.58
C THR A 462 10.66 41.22 22.82
N ASP A 463 11.03 42.36 22.21
CA ASP A 463 12.38 42.94 22.37
C ASP A 463 13.53 42.06 21.89
N ILE A 464 13.28 41.25 20.82
CA ILE A 464 14.32 40.47 20.19
C ILE A 464 15.25 41.40 19.42
N LYS A 465 16.56 41.15 19.49
CA LYS A 465 17.59 41.96 18.81
C LYS A 465 18.63 41.11 18.10
N ILE A 466 19.03 41.53 16.93
CA ILE A 466 20.21 40.97 16.27
C ILE A 466 21.43 41.72 16.88
N PRO A 467 22.41 40.99 17.44
CA PRO A 467 23.56 41.60 18.15
C PRO A 467 24.38 42.53 17.27
N SER A 468 24.98 43.56 17.89
CA SER A 468 25.88 44.49 17.17
C SER A 468 27.11 43.82 16.59
N GLU A 469 27.56 42.71 17.20
CA GLU A 469 28.70 41.91 16.80
C GLU A 469 28.39 40.94 15.63
N ALA A 470 27.13 40.81 15.22
CA ALA A 470 26.81 40.01 14.03
C ALA A 470 27.52 40.59 12.81
N GLU A 471 28.33 39.78 12.17
CA GLU A 471 29.07 40.16 10.96
C GLU A 471 28.14 40.28 9.74
N ASP A 472 28.60 41.01 8.71
CA ASP A 472 27.87 41.05 7.45
C ASP A 472 27.84 39.65 6.83
N GLY A 473 26.64 39.17 6.49
CA GLY A 473 26.45 37.82 5.98
C GLY A 473 25.00 37.38 6.01
N ASN A 474 24.78 36.10 5.70
CA ASN A 474 23.45 35.46 5.71
C ASN A 474 23.36 34.55 6.94
N TYR A 475 22.22 34.63 7.60
CA TYR A 475 21.87 33.88 8.81
C TYR A 475 20.48 33.25 8.63
N LYS A 476 20.19 32.27 9.48
CA LYS A 476 18.87 31.71 9.70
C LYS A 476 18.37 32.06 11.09
N LEU A 477 17.14 32.56 11.16
CA LEU A 477 16.45 32.84 12.41
C LEU A 477 15.31 31.87 12.56
N TYR A 478 15.29 31.05 13.62
CA TYR A 478 14.28 30.02 13.82
C TYR A 478 14.03 29.77 15.32
N ILE A 479 12.95 29.05 15.60
CA ILE A 479 12.61 28.61 16.96
C ILE A 479 13.20 27.21 17.20
N ALA A 480 13.71 26.99 18.38
CA ALA A 480 14.19 25.71 18.85
C ALA A 480 13.74 25.44 20.28
N THR A 481 13.56 24.21 20.63
CA THR A 481 13.28 23.75 21.98
C THR A 481 14.47 23.00 22.55
N LYS A 482 14.59 22.99 23.88
CA LYS A 482 15.60 22.21 24.57
C LYS A 482 15.04 21.75 25.91
N ASP A 483 14.79 20.46 26.06
CA ASP A 483 14.52 19.87 27.36
C ASP A 483 15.79 19.89 28.21
N VAL A 484 15.66 20.02 29.51
CA VAL A 484 16.83 20.02 30.44
C VAL A 484 17.71 18.76 30.33
N ARG A 485 17.17 17.69 29.75
CA ARG A 485 17.84 16.41 29.48
C ARG A 485 18.63 16.43 28.18
N GLU A 486 18.37 17.37 27.28
CA GLU A 486 19.04 17.50 26.00
C GLU A 486 20.34 18.28 26.09
N LYS A 487 21.32 17.95 25.29
CA LYS A 487 22.58 18.68 25.17
C LYS A 487 22.44 19.92 24.30
N ASP A 488 21.74 19.76 23.19
CA ASP A 488 21.62 20.74 22.13
C ASP A 488 20.16 21.19 21.94
N TYR A 489 19.98 22.30 21.26
CA TYR A 489 18.68 22.80 20.84
C TYR A 489 18.15 22.01 19.64
N SER A 490 16.91 21.56 19.73
CA SER A 490 16.17 20.90 18.67
C SER A 490 15.31 21.90 17.92
N LYS A 491 15.60 22.16 16.64
CA LYS A 491 14.79 23.04 15.80
C LYS A 491 13.37 22.50 15.69
N VAL A 492 12.37 23.39 15.83
CA VAL A 492 10.96 23.05 15.63
C VAL A 492 10.70 22.61 14.19
N ARG A 493 9.69 21.78 14.00
CA ARG A 493 9.26 21.24 12.71
C ARG A 493 8.01 21.94 12.22
N GLY A 494 7.81 22.04 10.93
CA GLY A 494 6.60 22.62 10.32
C GLY A 494 6.06 21.75 9.22
N ASN A 495 4.78 21.88 8.97
CA ASN A 495 4.16 21.31 7.77
C ASN A 495 4.64 22.05 6.51
N VAL A 496 4.38 21.47 5.36
CA VAL A 496 4.72 22.09 4.07
C VAL A 496 4.11 23.49 3.97
N GLY A 497 4.94 24.48 3.59
CA GLY A 497 4.55 25.86 3.48
C GLY A 497 4.51 26.66 4.79
N SER A 498 4.61 26.03 5.97
CA SER A 498 4.72 26.73 7.25
C SER A 498 5.94 27.63 7.29
N VAL A 499 5.77 28.86 7.76
CA VAL A 499 6.89 29.76 8.02
C VAL A 499 7.39 29.48 9.42
N ILE A 500 8.44 28.70 9.55
CA ILE A 500 9.09 28.36 10.83
C ILE A 500 10.53 28.88 10.92
N GLU A 501 10.99 29.55 9.88
CA GLU A 501 12.34 30.08 9.73
C GLU A 501 12.31 31.40 8.94
N TYR A 502 13.22 32.29 9.23
CA TYR A 502 13.50 33.51 8.47
C TYR A 502 14.95 33.49 7.98
N ASN A 503 15.16 33.84 6.71
CA ASN A 503 16.46 34.22 6.21
C ASN A 503 16.76 35.64 6.65
N VAL A 504 17.92 35.86 7.28
CA VAL A 504 18.37 37.14 7.75
C VAL A 504 19.63 37.55 6.99
N SER A 505 19.57 38.61 6.23
CA SER A 505 20.72 39.21 5.56
C SER A 505 21.20 40.43 6.32
N VAL A 506 22.42 40.37 6.86
CA VAL A 506 23.07 41.48 7.56
C VAL A 506 24.02 42.19 6.60
N LYS A 507 23.80 43.48 6.38
CA LYS A 507 24.67 44.30 5.55
C LYS A 507 24.70 45.74 6.02
N ASN A 508 25.90 46.25 6.33
CA ASN A 508 26.10 47.62 6.78
C ASN A 508 25.14 48.06 7.90
N ASP A 509 25.07 47.28 8.98
CA ASP A 509 24.20 47.46 10.15
C ASP A 509 22.70 47.31 9.90
N VAL A 510 22.25 47.01 8.68
CA VAL A 510 20.86 46.72 8.33
C VAL A 510 20.67 45.21 8.24
N CYS A 511 19.67 44.69 8.98
CA CYS A 511 19.26 43.29 8.95
C CYS A 511 17.92 43.19 8.22
N THR A 512 17.89 42.47 7.10
CA THR A 512 16.67 42.19 6.33
C THR A 512 16.16 40.81 6.69
N LEU A 513 14.90 40.73 7.12
CA LEU A 513 14.23 39.53 7.62
C LEU A 513 13.23 39.07 6.57
N THR A 514 13.48 37.91 5.96
CA THR A 514 12.63 37.35 4.89
C THR A 514 12.09 36.01 5.35
N PRO A 515 10.74 35.84 5.42
CA PRO A 515 10.16 34.55 5.79
C PRO A 515 10.59 33.46 4.81
N PHE A 516 10.88 32.29 5.36
CA PHE A 516 11.24 31.11 4.60
C PHE A 516 10.24 29.99 4.90
N SER A 517 9.46 29.63 3.90
CA SER A 517 8.42 28.58 3.98
C SER A 517 8.81 27.30 3.21
N GLY A 518 10.09 27.03 3.08
CA GLY A 518 10.60 26.05 2.14
C GLY A 518 10.76 26.65 0.73
N ASN A 519 11.21 25.84 -0.21
CA ASN A 519 11.47 26.30 -1.59
C ASN A 519 10.23 26.15 -2.49
N LEU A 520 9.17 25.48 -2.04
CA LEU A 520 7.99 25.21 -2.85
C LEU A 520 7.19 26.49 -3.12
N ASP A 521 7.01 26.85 -4.39
CA ASP A 521 6.01 27.84 -4.82
C ASP A 521 4.72 27.11 -5.22
N LEU A 522 3.63 27.40 -4.52
CA LEU A 522 2.33 26.77 -4.79
C LEU A 522 1.84 26.95 -6.24
N LYS A 523 2.31 27.97 -6.94
CA LYS A 523 2.00 28.17 -8.37
C LYS A 523 2.51 27.03 -9.27
N ASN A 524 3.49 26.26 -8.79
CA ASN A 524 4.02 25.11 -9.49
C ASN A 524 3.12 23.87 -9.33
N ILE A 525 2.18 23.90 -8.38
CA ILE A 525 1.24 22.79 -8.13
C ILE A 525 -0.04 23.03 -8.90
N HIS A 526 -0.43 22.08 -9.73
CA HIS A 526 -1.66 22.12 -10.52
C HIS A 526 -2.45 20.81 -10.37
N GLY A 527 -3.79 20.91 -10.38
CA GLY A 527 -4.68 19.77 -10.30
C GLY A 527 -5.83 19.87 -11.30
N GLU A 528 -6.08 18.80 -12.04
CA GLU A 528 -7.24 18.62 -12.92
C GLU A 528 -8.15 17.57 -12.28
N LEU A 529 -9.43 17.91 -12.08
CA LEU A 529 -10.40 17.08 -11.41
C LEU A 529 -11.53 16.68 -12.37
N GLU A 530 -11.90 15.41 -12.35
CA GLU A 530 -13.02 14.87 -13.11
C GLU A 530 -13.91 14.00 -12.21
N ALA A 531 -15.23 14.15 -12.26
CA ALA A 531 -16.16 13.20 -11.67
C ALA A 531 -16.38 12.05 -12.66
N THR A 532 -15.95 10.85 -12.29
CA THR A 532 -16.00 9.68 -13.17
C THR A 532 -17.35 8.93 -13.08
N THR A 533 -18.19 9.31 -12.11
CA THR A 533 -19.58 8.85 -11.96
C THR A 533 -20.52 10.02 -11.84
N SER A 534 -21.82 9.80 -12.15
CA SER A 534 -22.87 10.75 -11.74
C SER A 534 -22.89 10.91 -10.23
N LEU A 535 -23.18 12.13 -9.76
CA LEU A 535 -23.23 12.44 -8.33
C LEU A 535 -24.66 12.45 -7.84
N TYR A 536 -24.89 11.77 -6.72
CA TYR A 536 -26.20 11.64 -6.10
C TYR A 536 -26.16 12.02 -4.62
N SER A 537 -27.16 12.76 -4.16
CA SER A 537 -27.30 13.20 -2.77
C SER A 537 -27.17 12.01 -1.79
N GLY A 538 -26.31 12.12 -0.80
CA GLY A 538 -26.05 11.08 0.22
C GLY A 538 -25.26 9.85 -0.26
N MET A 539 -24.89 9.78 -1.54
CA MET A 539 -24.19 8.64 -2.11
C MET A 539 -22.70 8.94 -2.38
N THR A 540 -21.90 7.90 -2.52
CA THR A 540 -20.49 8.03 -2.85
C THR A 540 -20.30 8.29 -4.34
N GLY A 541 -19.68 9.42 -4.68
CA GLY A 541 -19.20 9.74 -6.02
C GLY A 541 -17.73 9.37 -6.17
N LYS A 542 -17.35 8.98 -7.38
CA LYS A 542 -15.97 8.66 -7.76
C LYS A 542 -15.37 9.78 -8.60
N PHE A 543 -14.13 10.11 -8.29
CA PHE A 543 -13.41 11.22 -8.92
C PHE A 543 -12.02 10.78 -9.34
N LYS A 544 -11.53 11.36 -10.41
CA LYS A 544 -10.17 11.28 -10.86
C LYS A 544 -9.53 12.64 -10.70
N LEU A 545 -8.43 12.73 -9.98
CA LEU A 545 -7.64 13.93 -9.78
C LEU A 545 -6.26 13.72 -10.41
N SER A 546 -5.89 14.55 -11.38
CA SER A 546 -4.57 14.57 -11.99
C SER A 546 -3.76 15.72 -11.41
N LEU A 547 -2.63 15.43 -10.78
CA LEU A 547 -1.77 16.40 -10.10
C LEU A 547 -0.46 16.62 -10.85
N SER A 548 0.01 17.86 -10.91
CA SER A 548 1.29 18.22 -11.50
C SER A 548 2.07 19.15 -10.60
N ASN A 549 3.39 19.04 -10.60
CA ASN A 549 4.32 19.93 -9.92
C ASN A 549 5.46 20.32 -10.86
N SER A 550 5.47 21.54 -11.31
CA SER A 550 6.50 22.07 -12.21
C SER A 550 7.75 22.59 -11.48
N ASP A 551 7.81 22.50 -10.16
CA ASP A 551 9.03 22.81 -9.40
C ASP A 551 10.09 21.74 -9.67
N ASN A 552 11.35 22.14 -9.85
CA ASN A 552 12.43 21.21 -10.17
C ASN A 552 13.06 20.54 -8.95
N ASP A 553 12.95 21.16 -7.79
CA ASP A 553 13.71 20.78 -6.59
C ASP A 553 12.82 20.53 -5.36
N SER A 554 11.57 20.97 -5.41
CA SER A 554 10.68 20.98 -4.25
C SER A 554 9.43 20.16 -4.50
N GLU A 555 9.15 19.24 -3.59
CA GLU A 555 7.94 18.45 -3.57
C GLU A 555 6.86 19.09 -2.69
N TYR A 556 5.61 18.75 -2.96
CA TYR A 556 4.51 18.99 -2.03
C TYR A 556 4.17 17.70 -1.28
N TYR A 557 4.22 17.74 0.03
CA TYR A 557 3.70 16.68 0.88
C TYR A 557 2.77 17.24 1.94
N GLY A 558 1.48 17.00 1.82
CA GLY A 558 0.49 17.59 2.71
C GLY A 558 -0.93 17.13 2.40
N MET A 559 -1.88 17.71 3.12
CA MET A 559 -3.31 17.43 2.90
C MET A 559 -3.81 18.08 1.63
N GLY A 560 -4.67 17.36 0.91
CA GLY A 560 -5.38 17.88 -0.24
C GLY A 560 -6.65 17.07 -0.52
N GLY A 561 -7.43 17.45 -1.52
CA GLY A 561 -8.69 16.76 -1.81
C GLY A 561 -9.63 17.56 -2.70
N ILE A 562 -10.91 17.45 -2.41
CA ILE A 562 -12.00 18.04 -3.20
C ILE A 562 -12.84 18.97 -2.32
N LEU A 563 -12.99 20.20 -2.77
CA LEU A 563 -13.94 21.17 -2.19
C LEU A 563 -15.27 21.15 -2.93
N LEU A 564 -16.34 21.35 -2.19
CA LEU A 564 -17.67 21.68 -2.72
C LEU A 564 -17.94 23.17 -2.51
N LEU A 565 -18.33 23.84 -3.59
CA LEU A 565 -18.64 25.27 -3.56
C LEU A 565 -20.06 25.53 -4.12
N SER A 566 -20.65 26.64 -3.67
CA SER A 566 -21.95 27.08 -4.18
C SER A 566 -21.87 27.50 -5.66
N ASN A 567 -23.00 27.40 -6.36
CA ASN A 567 -23.11 27.83 -7.76
C ASN A 567 -23.52 29.30 -7.87
N ASP A 568 -22.98 30.16 -7.03
CA ASP A 568 -23.23 31.60 -7.04
C ASP A 568 -22.23 32.32 -7.96
N ALA A 569 -22.53 33.57 -8.26
CA ALA A 569 -21.60 34.42 -9.02
C ALA A 569 -20.22 34.60 -8.34
N THR A 570 -20.19 34.46 -7.02
CA THR A 570 -18.96 34.34 -6.22
C THR A 570 -19.09 33.06 -5.40
N PRO A 571 -18.55 31.96 -5.89
CA PRO A 571 -18.69 30.67 -5.23
C PRO A 571 -18.16 30.70 -3.80
N GLN A 572 -18.92 30.18 -2.87
CA GLN A 572 -18.57 30.08 -1.45
C GLN A 572 -18.27 28.62 -1.11
N LEU A 573 -17.27 28.38 -0.28
CA LEU A 573 -16.98 27.06 0.24
C LEU A 573 -18.15 26.56 1.09
N LEU A 574 -18.69 25.41 0.71
CA LEU A 574 -19.78 24.74 1.42
C LEU A 574 -19.23 23.60 2.30
N SER A 575 -18.35 22.77 1.77
CA SER A 575 -17.78 21.63 2.49
C SER A 575 -16.45 21.17 1.85
N VAL A 576 -15.69 20.40 2.61
CA VAL A 576 -14.63 19.54 2.09
C VAL A 576 -15.25 18.17 1.85
N LEU A 577 -15.39 17.75 0.60
CA LEU A 577 -16.01 16.47 0.23
C LEU A 577 -15.13 15.30 0.65
N THR A 578 -13.85 15.40 0.37
CA THR A 578 -12.85 14.41 0.77
C THR A 578 -11.49 15.09 0.89
N GLN A 579 -10.68 14.57 1.79
CA GLN A 579 -9.30 15.01 1.96
C GLN A 579 -8.42 13.82 2.32
N THR A 580 -7.21 13.83 1.79
CA THR A 580 -6.19 12.83 2.09
C THR A 580 -4.81 13.48 1.98
N GLN A 581 -3.78 12.78 2.42
CA GLN A 581 -2.42 13.23 2.19
C GLN A 581 -2.04 13.04 0.74
N PHE A 582 -1.49 14.08 0.13
CA PHE A 582 -0.87 14.01 -1.18
C PHE A 582 0.63 14.16 -1.07
N LEU A 583 1.32 13.41 -1.89
CA LEU A 583 2.62 13.76 -2.34
C LEU A 583 2.55 14.13 -3.81
N ILE A 584 3.17 15.24 -4.16
CA ILE A 584 3.37 15.65 -5.54
C ILE A 584 4.87 15.93 -5.68
N PRO A 585 5.64 14.97 -6.18
CA PRO A 585 7.09 15.13 -6.34
C PRO A 585 7.44 16.31 -7.24
N ALA A 586 8.66 16.79 -7.12
CA ALA A 586 9.22 17.75 -8.06
C ALA A 586 9.19 17.19 -9.50
N ASN A 587 8.97 18.05 -10.51
CA ASN A 587 8.88 17.66 -11.92
C ASN A 587 7.84 16.57 -12.22
N THR A 588 6.74 16.55 -11.51
CA THR A 588 5.64 15.62 -11.75
C THR A 588 4.67 16.20 -12.77
N GLU A 589 4.30 15.42 -13.78
CA GLU A 589 3.25 15.72 -14.72
C GLU A 589 2.15 14.66 -14.65
N ASN A 590 0.88 15.10 -14.47
CA ASN A 590 -0.33 14.26 -14.55
C ASN A 590 -0.35 13.01 -13.66
N GLN A 591 0.06 13.13 -12.41
CA GLN A 591 -0.11 12.07 -11.41
C GLN A 591 -1.61 11.86 -11.16
N GLU A 592 -2.14 10.71 -11.55
CA GLU A 592 -3.55 10.37 -11.39
C GLU A 592 -3.85 9.76 -10.03
N ILE A 593 -4.88 10.29 -9.38
CA ILE A 593 -5.38 9.84 -8.09
C ILE A 593 -6.88 9.63 -8.20
N ASN A 594 -7.35 8.44 -7.81
CA ASN A 594 -8.77 8.18 -7.70
C ASN A 594 -9.24 8.51 -6.27
N LEU A 595 -10.28 9.30 -6.17
CA LEU A 595 -10.85 9.72 -4.89
C LEU A 595 -12.32 9.32 -4.82
N ASN A 596 -12.75 8.88 -3.66
CA ASN A 596 -14.16 8.67 -3.36
C ASN A 596 -14.61 9.75 -2.37
N ALA A 597 -15.80 10.29 -2.59
CA ALA A 597 -16.40 11.26 -1.68
C ALA A 597 -17.88 10.99 -1.52
N LYS A 598 -18.34 10.88 -0.29
CA LYS A 598 -19.77 10.83 -0.02
C LYS A 598 -20.38 12.21 -0.22
N MET A 599 -21.50 12.29 -0.95
CA MET A 599 -22.20 13.57 -1.21
C MET A 599 -22.94 14.04 0.02
N GLU A 600 -22.18 14.26 1.09
CA GLU A 600 -22.57 14.81 2.38
C GLU A 600 -21.78 16.07 2.70
N MET A 601 -22.34 16.98 3.48
CA MET A 601 -21.67 18.17 3.97
C MET A 601 -21.83 18.33 5.47
N ASP A 602 -20.83 18.94 6.12
CA ASP A 602 -20.89 19.24 7.54
C ASP A 602 -21.93 20.30 7.82
N PHE A 603 -22.80 20.05 8.80
CA PHE A 603 -23.74 21.03 9.26
C PHE A 603 -23.03 22.02 10.20
N ARG A 604 -22.99 23.32 9.84
CA ARG A 604 -22.20 24.39 10.47
C ARG A 604 -22.33 24.57 12.01
N LYS A 605 -23.07 23.68 12.70
CA LYS A 605 -23.28 23.77 14.15
C LYS A 605 -23.40 22.44 14.90
N SER A 606 -23.19 21.32 14.25
CA SER A 606 -23.21 20.00 14.89
C SER A 606 -22.22 19.07 14.19
N ASP A 607 -21.67 18.12 14.93
CA ASP A 607 -20.79 17.06 14.36
C ASP A 607 -21.56 16.07 13.42
N SER A 608 -22.76 16.42 12.98
CA SER A 608 -23.58 15.60 12.10
C SER A 608 -23.41 16.03 10.64
N LYS A 609 -23.15 15.08 9.78
CA LYS A 609 -23.18 15.25 8.32
C LYS A 609 -24.60 15.16 7.80
N VAL A 610 -24.92 15.94 6.78
CA VAL A 610 -26.20 15.93 6.08
C VAL A 610 -25.98 15.72 4.60
N ASP A 611 -26.90 15.04 3.95
CA ASP A 611 -26.89 14.85 2.51
C ASP A 611 -26.87 16.21 1.79
N ILE A 612 -26.02 16.35 0.76
CA ILE A 612 -25.97 17.56 -0.05
C ILE A 612 -27.28 17.64 -0.85
N PRO A 613 -28.03 18.74 -0.78
CA PRO A 613 -29.25 18.91 -1.55
C PRO A 613 -29.01 18.76 -3.07
N THR A 614 -30.02 18.28 -3.78
CA THR A 614 -29.98 18.25 -5.25
C THR A 614 -29.84 19.64 -5.84
N GLY A 615 -29.03 19.80 -6.85
CA GLY A 615 -28.78 21.10 -7.46
C GLY A 615 -27.46 21.19 -8.23
N ASN A 616 -27.17 22.42 -8.65
CA ASN A 616 -25.90 22.73 -9.33
C ASN A 616 -24.89 23.25 -8.33
N TYR A 617 -23.66 22.79 -8.44
CA TYR A 617 -22.54 23.13 -7.57
C TYR A 617 -21.27 23.25 -8.37
N TYR A 618 -20.21 23.75 -7.75
CA TYR A 618 -18.85 23.57 -8.23
C TYR A 618 -18.10 22.63 -7.32
N ILE A 619 -17.21 21.85 -7.90
CA ILE A 619 -16.15 21.14 -7.19
C ILE A 619 -14.80 21.67 -7.65
N ALA A 620 -13.79 21.58 -6.79
CA ALA A 620 -12.45 22.00 -7.13
C ALA A 620 -11.39 21.21 -6.36
N PRO A 621 -10.24 20.93 -6.97
CA PRO A 621 -9.12 20.34 -6.28
C PRO A 621 -8.41 21.37 -5.40
N PHE A 622 -7.98 20.95 -4.23
CA PHE A 622 -7.23 21.80 -3.31
C PHE A 622 -6.07 21.07 -2.68
N VAL A 623 -5.12 21.84 -2.16
CA VAL A 623 -4.09 21.40 -1.22
C VAL A 623 -4.10 22.32 0.01
N SER A 624 -3.67 21.78 1.14
CA SER A 624 -3.46 22.59 2.35
C SER A 624 -2.06 23.18 2.30
N TYR A 625 -1.97 24.49 2.26
CA TYR A 625 -0.70 25.20 2.24
C TYR A 625 -0.76 26.34 3.24
N ARG A 626 0.18 26.38 4.19
CA ARG A 626 0.13 27.31 5.34
C ARG A 626 -1.20 27.26 6.08
N ASN A 627 -1.69 26.05 6.35
CA ASN A 627 -2.99 25.77 6.98
C ASN A 627 -4.20 26.45 6.32
N THR A 628 -4.05 26.84 5.07
CA THR A 628 -5.12 27.40 4.25
C THR A 628 -5.45 26.43 3.14
N LEU A 629 -6.73 26.27 2.82
CA LEU A 629 -7.19 25.50 1.68
C LEU A 629 -6.94 26.32 0.41
N CYS A 630 -5.95 25.89 -0.36
CA CYS A 630 -5.54 26.59 -1.59
C CYS A 630 -6.01 25.80 -2.81
N LEU A 631 -6.78 26.45 -3.69
CA LEU A 631 -7.18 25.85 -4.95
C LEU A 631 -5.95 25.65 -5.83
N ILE A 632 -5.86 24.45 -6.45
CA ILE A 632 -4.78 24.08 -7.38
C ILE A 632 -5.29 23.78 -8.78
N GLY A 633 -6.56 24.02 -9.06
CA GLY A 633 -7.20 23.82 -10.36
C GLY A 633 -8.44 24.67 -10.54
N GLU A 634 -9.14 24.44 -11.64
CA GLU A 634 -10.35 25.18 -12.00
C GLU A 634 -11.59 24.72 -11.20
N LEU A 635 -12.60 25.57 -11.17
CA LEU A 635 -13.93 25.24 -10.65
C LEU A 635 -14.71 24.43 -11.69
N ILE A 636 -15.10 23.22 -11.33
CA ILE A 636 -15.77 22.29 -12.25
C ILE A 636 -17.26 22.27 -11.91
N PRO A 637 -18.15 22.64 -12.85
CA PRO A 637 -19.58 22.57 -12.62
C PRO A 637 -20.05 21.11 -12.55
N VAL A 638 -20.81 20.80 -11.52
CA VAL A 638 -21.40 19.46 -11.31
C VAL A 638 -22.88 19.58 -10.96
N VAL A 639 -23.64 18.53 -11.26
CA VAL A 639 -25.03 18.40 -10.88
C VAL A 639 -25.16 17.27 -9.90
N ILE A 640 -25.66 17.56 -8.69
CA ILE A 640 -26.02 16.52 -7.70
C ILE A 640 -27.49 16.18 -7.90
N LYS A 641 -27.77 14.95 -8.27
CA LYS A 641 -29.08 14.40 -8.59
C LYS A 641 -29.73 13.77 -7.36
N GLU A 642 -31.04 13.56 -7.40
CA GLU A 642 -31.72 12.71 -6.43
C GLU A 642 -31.49 11.24 -6.79
N GLY A 643 -30.92 10.47 -5.84
CA GLY A 643 -30.70 9.04 -5.99
C GLY A 643 -31.76 8.26 -5.22
N LYS A 644 -32.39 7.27 -5.87
CA LYS A 644 -33.24 6.27 -5.22
C LYS A 644 -32.61 4.91 -5.49
N ILE A 645 -32.19 4.24 -4.43
CA ILE A 645 -31.62 2.88 -4.54
C ILE A 645 -32.69 1.94 -5.11
N CYS A 646 -32.27 1.14 -6.09
CA CYS A 646 -33.05 0.03 -6.62
C CYS A 646 -32.62 -1.26 -5.92
N ASP A 647 -33.51 -1.84 -5.13
CA ASP A 647 -33.17 -3.02 -4.33
C ASP A 647 -33.09 -4.30 -5.14
N ASN A 648 -33.59 -4.31 -6.40
CA ASN A 648 -33.63 -5.49 -7.23
C ASN A 648 -32.89 -5.30 -8.56
N ILE A 649 -32.16 -6.34 -8.93
CA ILE A 649 -31.48 -6.46 -10.23
C ILE A 649 -31.92 -7.76 -10.93
N LYS A 650 -31.88 -7.74 -12.25
CA LYS A 650 -32.12 -8.90 -13.08
C LYS A 650 -30.92 -9.19 -13.95
N LEU A 651 -30.43 -10.42 -13.83
CA LEU A 651 -29.32 -10.93 -14.65
C LEU A 651 -29.87 -11.57 -15.93
N SER A 652 -29.18 -11.33 -17.04
CA SER A 652 -29.42 -12.02 -18.33
C SER A 652 -28.08 -12.23 -19.02
N ASN A 653 -28.02 -13.10 -20.03
CA ASN A 653 -26.82 -13.45 -20.79
C ASN A 653 -25.63 -13.89 -19.90
N LEU A 654 -25.95 -14.52 -18.77
CA LEU A 654 -24.94 -15.01 -17.83
C LEU A 654 -24.14 -16.14 -18.45
N SER A 655 -22.82 -15.99 -18.50
CA SER A 655 -21.94 -16.97 -19.15
C SER A 655 -20.52 -16.90 -18.58
N LEU A 656 -19.76 -17.98 -18.75
CA LEU A 656 -18.32 -17.99 -18.56
C LEU A 656 -17.61 -17.74 -19.88
N GLU A 657 -16.51 -17.03 -19.88
CA GLU A 657 -15.64 -16.90 -21.06
C GLU A 657 -15.05 -18.23 -21.47
N LYS A 658 -14.63 -19.04 -20.47
CA LYS A 658 -14.14 -20.41 -20.63
C LYS A 658 -14.85 -21.33 -19.65
N SER A 659 -15.16 -22.55 -20.05
CA SER A 659 -15.72 -23.58 -19.15
C SER A 659 -14.66 -24.56 -18.64
N ILE A 660 -13.42 -24.45 -19.11
CA ILE A 660 -12.25 -25.19 -18.64
C ILE A 660 -11.12 -24.20 -18.43
N VAL A 661 -10.59 -24.17 -17.23
CA VAL A 661 -9.48 -23.31 -16.82
C VAL A 661 -8.36 -24.16 -16.23
N GLY A 662 -7.13 -23.66 -16.23
CA GLY A 662 -5.99 -24.29 -15.55
C GLY A 662 -6.04 -24.13 -14.05
N VAL A 663 -5.20 -24.89 -13.36
CA VAL A 663 -4.89 -24.61 -11.95
C VAL A 663 -4.26 -23.22 -11.90
N ASN A 664 -4.82 -22.32 -11.12
CA ASN A 664 -4.44 -20.91 -11.03
C ASN A 664 -4.67 -20.08 -12.31
N GLU A 665 -5.53 -20.52 -13.21
CA GLU A 665 -5.99 -19.73 -14.36
C GLU A 665 -7.30 -19.01 -14.01
N ASP A 666 -7.43 -17.76 -14.45
CA ASP A 666 -8.58 -16.93 -14.17
C ASP A 666 -9.84 -17.41 -14.87
N LEU A 667 -10.96 -17.30 -14.16
CA LEU A 667 -12.30 -17.56 -14.64
C LEU A 667 -13.05 -16.23 -14.80
N THR A 668 -13.50 -15.92 -16.01
CA THR A 668 -14.25 -14.70 -16.30
C THR A 668 -15.73 -14.99 -16.46
N ILE A 669 -16.53 -14.29 -15.62
CA ILE A 669 -18.00 -14.33 -15.65
C ILE A 669 -18.49 -13.09 -16.36
N ASN A 670 -19.39 -13.27 -17.33
CA ASN A 670 -20.06 -12.18 -18.02
C ASN A 670 -21.57 -12.25 -17.79
N ALA A 671 -22.20 -11.08 -17.60
CA ALA A 671 -23.65 -10.97 -17.49
C ALA A 671 -24.12 -9.59 -17.97
N ASP A 672 -25.41 -9.50 -18.32
CA ASP A 672 -26.08 -8.22 -18.49
C ASP A 672 -26.95 -7.98 -17.27
N ILE A 673 -26.80 -6.83 -16.61
CA ILE A 673 -27.57 -6.44 -15.43
C ILE A 673 -28.55 -5.35 -15.81
N THR A 674 -29.81 -5.52 -15.39
CA THR A 674 -30.85 -4.49 -15.47
C THR A 674 -31.48 -4.27 -14.10
N LEU A 675 -31.83 -3.02 -13.79
CA LEU A 675 -32.56 -2.69 -12.57
C LEU A 675 -34.00 -3.17 -12.70
N ASP A 676 -34.48 -3.88 -11.67
CA ASP A 676 -35.84 -4.45 -11.63
C ASP A 676 -36.59 -3.97 -10.39
N GLY A 677 -37.17 -2.77 -10.47
CA GLY A 677 -37.88 -2.17 -9.33
C GLY A 677 -38.03 -0.66 -9.41
N GLU A 678 -38.52 -0.09 -8.32
CA GLU A 678 -38.59 1.35 -8.13
C GLU A 678 -37.20 1.86 -7.66
N GLY A 679 -36.53 2.65 -8.45
CA GLY A 679 -35.24 3.23 -8.18
C GLY A 679 -34.51 3.49 -9.49
N ASN A 680 -33.48 4.31 -9.42
CA ASN A 680 -32.70 4.72 -10.59
C ASN A 680 -31.20 4.37 -10.47
N ILE A 681 -30.81 3.80 -9.32
CA ILE A 681 -29.40 3.49 -9.04
C ILE A 681 -29.31 2.14 -8.33
N PHE A 682 -28.31 1.38 -8.68
CA PHE A 682 -27.81 0.23 -7.94
C PHE A 682 -26.35 0.49 -7.61
N ASN A 683 -25.99 0.38 -6.34
CA ASN A 683 -24.61 0.60 -5.85
C ASN A 683 -24.33 -0.39 -4.71
N GLU A 684 -23.88 -1.60 -5.07
CA GLU A 684 -23.57 -2.65 -4.11
C GLU A 684 -22.47 -3.56 -4.64
N ASN A 685 -21.91 -4.37 -3.76
CA ASN A 685 -21.03 -5.45 -4.15
C ASN A 685 -21.82 -6.67 -4.69
N ILE A 686 -21.36 -7.19 -5.82
CA ILE A 686 -21.73 -8.53 -6.30
C ILE A 686 -20.61 -9.48 -5.95
N TYR A 687 -20.99 -10.61 -5.35
CA TYR A 687 -20.07 -11.65 -4.91
C TYR A 687 -20.15 -12.85 -5.84
N ALA A 688 -19.01 -13.44 -6.15
CA ALA A 688 -18.94 -14.73 -6.83
C ALA A 688 -18.39 -15.77 -5.86
N ALA A 689 -19.06 -16.90 -5.71
CA ALA A 689 -18.60 -18.00 -4.87
C ALA A 689 -18.46 -19.27 -5.70
N VAL A 690 -17.34 -19.97 -5.47
CA VAL A 690 -16.98 -21.22 -6.12
C VAL A 690 -17.33 -22.40 -5.22
N PHE A 691 -17.98 -23.42 -5.79
CA PHE A 691 -18.43 -24.61 -5.07
C PHE A 691 -17.94 -25.85 -5.80
N SER A 692 -17.53 -26.87 -5.06
CA SER A 692 -17.30 -28.22 -5.58
C SER A 692 -18.63 -28.94 -5.85
N GLU A 693 -18.70 -29.83 -6.85
CA GLU A 693 -19.88 -30.67 -7.08
C GLU A 693 -20.24 -31.56 -5.88
N SER A 694 -19.28 -31.82 -5.00
CA SER A 694 -19.43 -32.73 -3.84
C SER A 694 -19.67 -32.05 -2.49
N GLU A 695 -19.48 -30.72 -2.41
CA GLU A 695 -19.55 -29.97 -1.15
C GLU A 695 -20.57 -28.82 -1.22
N SER A 696 -21.23 -28.58 -0.12
CA SER A 696 -22.23 -27.49 0.02
C SER A 696 -21.64 -26.18 0.53
N SER A 697 -20.35 -26.16 0.89
CA SER A 697 -19.64 -24.95 1.34
C SER A 697 -18.85 -24.31 0.19
N SER A 698 -18.87 -23.00 0.11
CA SER A 698 -18.04 -22.26 -0.85
C SER A 698 -16.56 -22.38 -0.48
N GLN A 699 -15.72 -22.57 -1.47
CA GLN A 699 -14.27 -22.67 -1.28
C GLN A 699 -13.58 -21.29 -1.41
N ASN A 700 -14.14 -20.39 -2.23
CA ASN A 700 -13.64 -19.04 -2.41
C ASN A 700 -14.78 -18.07 -2.68
N ILE A 701 -14.69 -16.85 -2.15
CA ILE A 701 -15.63 -15.77 -2.38
C ILE A 701 -14.85 -14.56 -2.90
N HIS A 702 -15.24 -14.08 -4.08
CA HIS A 702 -14.74 -12.87 -4.69
C HIS A 702 -15.84 -11.82 -4.74
N GLN A 703 -15.47 -10.53 -4.71
CA GLN A 703 -16.42 -9.45 -4.77
C GLN A 703 -16.00 -8.39 -5.78
N THR A 704 -16.99 -7.70 -6.35
CA THR A 704 -16.75 -6.53 -7.16
C THR A 704 -17.85 -5.50 -6.91
N GLU A 705 -17.47 -4.24 -6.77
CA GLU A 705 -18.42 -3.15 -6.62
C GLU A 705 -19.07 -2.84 -7.97
N VAL A 706 -20.40 -2.73 -7.98
CA VAL A 706 -21.20 -2.48 -9.18
C VAL A 706 -22.05 -1.25 -8.98
N PHE A 707 -21.83 -0.25 -9.84
CA PHE A 707 -22.63 0.96 -9.90
C PHE A 707 -23.38 1.00 -11.23
N ILE A 708 -24.72 1.03 -11.17
CA ILE A 708 -25.60 1.04 -12.36
C ILE A 708 -26.59 2.17 -12.26
N GLU A 709 -26.69 2.96 -13.30
CA GLU A 709 -27.73 3.96 -13.50
C GLU A 709 -28.80 3.43 -14.43
N LYS A 710 -30.07 3.75 -14.15
CA LYS A 710 -31.22 3.28 -14.96
C LYS A 710 -31.13 3.71 -16.42
N GLU A 711 -30.45 4.82 -16.68
CA GLU A 711 -30.25 5.39 -18.03
C GLU A 711 -29.26 4.57 -18.88
N ASN A 712 -28.40 3.81 -18.24
CA ASN A 712 -27.26 3.08 -18.85
C ASN A 712 -27.46 1.56 -18.86
N GLN A 713 -28.65 1.08 -19.26
CA GLN A 713 -29.00 -0.35 -19.24
C GLN A 713 -29.13 -0.95 -20.65
N PRO A 714 -28.84 -2.27 -20.79
CA PRO A 714 -28.30 -3.18 -19.78
C PRO A 714 -26.82 -2.88 -19.48
N TYR A 715 -26.44 -2.94 -18.19
CA TYR A 715 -25.06 -2.82 -17.78
C TYR A 715 -24.28 -4.11 -18.09
N LYS A 716 -23.16 -3.97 -18.78
CA LYS A 716 -22.27 -5.09 -19.11
C LYS A 716 -21.38 -5.39 -17.91
N PHE A 717 -21.76 -6.41 -17.17
CA PHE A 717 -21.03 -6.90 -16.01
C PHE A 717 -19.99 -7.92 -16.46
N THR A 718 -18.77 -7.73 -16.00
CA THR A 718 -17.67 -8.70 -16.14
C THR A 718 -16.97 -8.80 -14.80
N MET A 719 -16.78 -10.02 -14.31
CA MET A 719 -16.00 -10.31 -13.12
C MET A 719 -14.98 -11.40 -13.46
N THR A 720 -13.72 -11.10 -13.21
CA THR A 720 -12.63 -12.08 -13.35
C THR A 720 -12.19 -12.49 -11.96
N LEU A 721 -12.06 -13.77 -11.72
CA LEU A 721 -11.63 -14.33 -10.43
C LEU A 721 -10.74 -15.54 -10.66
N ASN A 722 -9.78 -15.74 -9.77
CA ASN A 722 -9.05 -16.99 -9.71
C ASN A 722 -9.81 -17.97 -8.80
N PRO A 723 -10.25 -19.14 -9.31
CA PRO A 723 -10.99 -20.07 -8.47
C PRO A 723 -10.18 -20.69 -7.34
N MET A 724 -8.82 -20.65 -7.40
CA MET A 724 -7.88 -21.15 -6.39
C MET A 724 -8.25 -22.53 -5.83
N VAL A 725 -8.62 -23.45 -6.73
CA VAL A 725 -9.06 -24.80 -6.37
C VAL A 725 -8.23 -25.86 -7.13
N GLU A 726 -8.18 -27.06 -6.58
CA GLU A 726 -7.53 -28.20 -7.21
C GLU A 726 -8.27 -28.63 -8.48
N THR A 727 -7.63 -29.53 -9.25
CA THR A 727 -8.27 -30.12 -10.43
C THR A 727 -9.57 -30.82 -10.07
N GLY A 728 -10.62 -30.49 -10.81
CA GLY A 728 -11.96 -31.00 -10.52
C GLY A 728 -13.07 -30.31 -11.27
N LYS A 729 -14.29 -30.66 -10.92
CA LYS A 729 -15.50 -30.03 -11.43
C LYS A 729 -16.13 -29.16 -10.38
N TYR A 730 -16.44 -27.95 -10.79
CA TYR A 730 -16.93 -26.89 -9.93
C TYR A 730 -18.09 -26.16 -10.59
N PHE A 731 -18.77 -25.35 -9.80
CA PHE A 731 -19.65 -24.31 -10.33
C PHE A 731 -19.42 -23.01 -9.58
N VAL A 732 -19.63 -21.91 -10.28
CA VAL A 732 -19.57 -20.55 -9.72
C VAL A 732 -20.95 -19.93 -9.77
N ALA A 733 -21.37 -19.25 -8.70
CA ALA A 733 -22.64 -18.55 -8.63
C ALA A 733 -22.44 -17.13 -8.10
N LEU A 734 -23.33 -16.21 -8.51
CA LEU A 734 -23.31 -14.82 -8.07
C LEU A 734 -24.29 -14.62 -6.91
N PHE A 735 -23.88 -13.79 -5.96
CA PHE A 735 -24.61 -13.48 -4.73
C PHE A 735 -24.62 -11.97 -4.47
N ARG A 736 -25.57 -11.55 -3.65
CA ARG A 736 -25.65 -10.23 -3.00
C ARG A 736 -25.84 -10.42 -1.50
N ILE A 737 -25.52 -9.40 -0.72
CA ILE A 737 -25.90 -9.37 0.69
C ILE A 737 -27.26 -8.66 0.80
N ILE A 738 -28.28 -9.41 1.20
CA ILE A 738 -29.62 -8.92 1.48
C ILE A 738 -29.95 -9.28 2.93
N ASP A 739 -30.34 -8.29 3.75
CA ASP A 739 -30.61 -8.47 5.17
C ASP A 739 -29.45 -9.19 5.93
N ASN A 740 -28.22 -8.77 5.68
CA ASN A 740 -26.97 -9.36 6.21
C ASN A 740 -26.78 -10.85 5.89
N LYS A 741 -27.33 -11.32 4.77
CA LYS A 741 -27.17 -12.71 4.31
C LYS A 741 -26.78 -12.75 2.84
N TYR A 742 -25.82 -13.63 2.52
CA TYR A 742 -25.53 -13.95 1.13
C TYR A 742 -26.76 -14.58 0.47
N THR A 743 -27.33 -13.88 -0.50
CA THR A 743 -28.49 -14.31 -1.26
C THR A 743 -28.06 -14.56 -2.70
N GLN A 744 -28.24 -15.79 -3.17
CA GLN A 744 -27.88 -16.17 -4.53
C GLN A 744 -28.77 -15.47 -5.54
N ILE A 745 -28.18 -14.83 -6.55
CA ILE A 745 -28.84 -14.08 -7.61
C ILE A 745 -28.68 -14.69 -9.01
N SER A 746 -27.86 -15.72 -9.14
CA SER A 746 -27.66 -16.43 -10.42
C SER A 746 -27.80 -17.93 -10.26
N ASN A 747 -28.08 -18.64 -11.37
CA ASN A 747 -27.84 -20.07 -11.43
C ASN A 747 -26.33 -20.35 -11.36
N GLY A 748 -25.95 -21.52 -10.84
CA GLY A 748 -24.57 -21.97 -10.86
C GLY A 748 -24.10 -22.22 -12.29
N LEU A 749 -22.96 -21.67 -12.66
CA LEU A 749 -22.29 -21.91 -13.94
C LEU A 749 -21.23 -23.00 -13.75
N PRO A 750 -21.34 -24.17 -14.40
CA PRO A 750 -20.38 -25.25 -14.26
C PRO A 750 -19.09 -24.93 -15.00
N PHE A 751 -17.94 -25.30 -14.39
CA PHE A 751 -16.63 -25.25 -15.02
C PHE A 751 -15.74 -26.38 -14.51
N THR A 752 -14.61 -26.62 -15.18
CA THR A 752 -13.65 -27.64 -14.81
C THR A 752 -12.28 -27.01 -14.66
N VAL A 753 -11.58 -27.35 -13.58
CA VAL A 753 -10.17 -27.03 -13.40
C VAL A 753 -9.31 -28.24 -13.78
N SER A 754 -8.33 -28.03 -14.64
CA SER A 754 -7.49 -29.09 -15.19
C SER A 754 -6.01 -28.72 -15.13
N GLU A 755 -5.11 -29.66 -14.83
CA GLU A 755 -3.65 -29.47 -14.89
C GLU A 755 -3.15 -29.10 -16.30
N ASN A 756 -3.92 -29.45 -17.35
CA ASN A 756 -3.62 -29.10 -18.72
C ASN A 756 -4.86 -28.42 -19.34
N PRO A 757 -5.03 -27.13 -19.16
CA PRO A 757 -6.15 -26.37 -19.71
C PRO A 757 -5.94 -26.08 -21.19
N THR A 758 -5.57 -27.08 -21.98
CA THR A 758 -5.68 -26.98 -23.43
C THR A 758 -7.16 -26.99 -23.77
N GLY A 759 -7.82 -25.87 -23.52
CA GLY A 759 -9.21 -25.61 -23.87
C GLY A 759 -9.42 -25.59 -25.37
N LEU A 760 -9.32 -26.77 -26.01
CA LEU A 760 -10.09 -27.07 -27.17
C LEU A 760 -11.33 -27.81 -26.66
N GLU A 761 -12.35 -27.07 -26.25
CA GLU A 761 -13.68 -27.64 -26.34
C GLU A 761 -13.84 -28.23 -27.74
N THR A 762 -14.03 -29.52 -27.79
CA THR A 762 -14.63 -30.17 -28.97
C THR A 762 -15.94 -29.43 -29.22
N ILE A 763 -16.00 -28.55 -30.20
CA ILE A 763 -17.27 -28.22 -30.81
C ILE A 763 -17.77 -29.55 -31.31
N ALA A 764 -18.59 -30.22 -30.51
CA ALA A 764 -19.34 -31.38 -30.96
C ALA A 764 -20.36 -30.90 -32.01
N THR A 765 -19.89 -30.68 -33.21
CA THR A 765 -20.77 -30.78 -34.35
C THR A 765 -21.12 -32.24 -34.46
N ASN A 766 -22.37 -32.56 -34.17
CA ASN A 766 -22.98 -33.84 -34.54
C ASN A 766 -22.81 -34.09 -36.04
N THR A 767 -21.71 -34.71 -36.44
CA THR A 767 -21.50 -35.35 -37.75
C THR A 767 -20.39 -36.36 -37.58
N ASP A 768 -20.47 -37.47 -38.24
CA ASP A 768 -19.53 -38.60 -38.36
C ASP A 768 -18.09 -38.16 -38.76
N GLY A 769 -17.39 -37.38 -37.92
CA GLY A 769 -16.19 -36.64 -38.25
C GLY A 769 -14.98 -36.98 -37.38
N ILE A 770 -13.86 -36.37 -37.69
CA ILE A 770 -12.60 -36.45 -36.92
C ILE A 770 -12.82 -35.86 -35.52
N LYS A 771 -12.48 -36.64 -34.49
CA LYS A 771 -12.48 -36.14 -33.11
C LYS A 771 -11.04 -35.97 -32.63
N ILE A 772 -10.64 -34.75 -32.25
CA ILE A 772 -9.37 -34.49 -31.61
C ILE A 772 -9.50 -34.84 -30.14
N VAL A 773 -8.62 -35.68 -29.62
CA VAL A 773 -8.61 -36.16 -28.23
C VAL A 773 -7.67 -35.35 -27.40
N SER A 774 -6.47 -35.04 -27.90
CA SER A 774 -5.49 -34.20 -27.24
C SER A 774 -4.50 -33.60 -28.25
N VAL A 775 -3.96 -32.44 -27.92
CA VAL A 775 -2.87 -31.78 -28.65
C VAL A 775 -1.77 -31.46 -27.65
N ASN A 776 -0.53 -31.83 -27.95
CA ASN A 776 0.63 -31.42 -27.16
C ASN A 776 1.74 -30.92 -28.09
N SER A 777 2.87 -30.48 -27.54
CA SER A 777 4.00 -29.92 -28.30
C SER A 777 4.54 -30.87 -29.37
N ASN A 778 4.39 -32.16 -29.18
CA ASN A 778 5.01 -33.19 -30.06
C ASN A 778 4.01 -34.04 -30.86
N SER A 779 2.74 -34.08 -30.44
CA SER A 779 1.75 -34.94 -31.09
C SER A 779 0.30 -34.45 -30.97
N VAL A 780 -0.54 -34.93 -31.90
CA VAL A 780 -1.99 -34.74 -31.86
C VAL A 780 -2.65 -36.13 -31.88
N ASN A 781 -3.47 -36.41 -30.88
CA ASN A 781 -4.25 -37.64 -30.79
C ASN A 781 -5.64 -37.40 -31.33
N ILE A 782 -6.05 -38.24 -32.28
CA ILE A 782 -7.33 -38.13 -32.98
C ILE A 782 -8.07 -39.48 -33.05
N ILE A 783 -9.39 -39.39 -33.04
CA ILE A 783 -10.25 -40.50 -33.37
C ILE A 783 -10.76 -40.27 -34.80
N LEU A 784 -10.56 -41.28 -35.63
CA LEU A 784 -10.91 -41.23 -37.04
C LEU A 784 -12.30 -41.79 -37.30
N PRO A 785 -12.97 -41.30 -38.36
CA PRO A 785 -14.17 -41.94 -38.90
C PRO A 785 -13.85 -43.40 -39.36
N GLU A 786 -14.86 -44.21 -39.31
CA GLU A 786 -14.75 -45.57 -39.91
C GLU A 786 -14.35 -45.50 -41.38
N GLN A 787 -13.54 -46.47 -41.82
CA GLN A 787 -13.07 -46.57 -43.19
C GLN A 787 -12.17 -45.45 -43.70
N THR A 788 -11.42 -44.77 -42.81
CA THR A 788 -10.42 -43.79 -43.21
C THR A 788 -9.32 -44.39 -44.08
N GLU A 789 -8.99 -43.73 -45.20
CA GLU A 789 -7.95 -44.12 -46.15
C GLU A 789 -6.65 -43.35 -45.96
N SER A 790 -6.76 -42.02 -45.73
CA SER A 790 -5.59 -41.14 -45.51
C SER A 790 -5.87 -39.99 -44.59
N ILE A 791 -4.78 -39.46 -43.99
CA ILE A 791 -4.77 -38.30 -43.13
C ILE A 791 -3.76 -37.32 -43.72
N ASP A 792 -4.18 -36.11 -43.94
CA ASP A 792 -3.32 -34.97 -44.32
C ASP A 792 -3.42 -33.86 -43.30
N ILE A 793 -2.33 -33.13 -43.04
CA ILE A 793 -2.33 -31.87 -42.24
C ILE A 793 -1.89 -30.74 -43.15
N TYR A 794 -2.62 -29.62 -43.10
CA TYR A 794 -2.31 -28.42 -43.87
C TYR A 794 -2.09 -27.24 -42.91
N ASN A 795 -1.20 -26.35 -43.28
CA ASN A 795 -1.10 -25.05 -42.62
C ASN A 795 -2.23 -24.09 -43.11
N ILE A 796 -2.36 -22.92 -42.50
CA ILE A 796 -3.38 -21.93 -42.90
C ILE A 796 -3.21 -21.38 -44.31
N SER A 797 -2.02 -21.52 -44.92
CA SER A 797 -1.75 -21.14 -46.32
C SER A 797 -2.14 -22.26 -47.31
N GLY A 798 -2.70 -23.37 -46.84
CA GLY A 798 -3.11 -24.50 -47.68
C GLY A 798 -1.97 -25.45 -48.08
N ASN A 799 -0.77 -25.27 -47.56
CA ASN A 799 0.35 -26.17 -47.84
C ASN A 799 0.22 -27.44 -47.00
N ARG A 800 0.33 -28.61 -47.64
CA ARG A 800 0.33 -29.90 -46.96
C ARG A 800 1.67 -30.14 -46.28
N ILE A 801 1.63 -30.32 -44.96
CA ILE A 801 2.83 -30.52 -44.13
C ILE A 801 2.98 -31.93 -43.58
N TYR A 802 1.91 -32.71 -43.61
CA TYR A 802 1.89 -34.11 -43.17
C TYR A 802 0.96 -34.92 -44.06
N ASN A 803 1.35 -36.15 -44.31
CA ASN A 803 0.50 -37.14 -45.01
C ASN A 803 0.76 -38.55 -44.44
N LYS A 804 -0.31 -39.29 -44.18
CA LYS A 804 -0.26 -40.68 -43.74
C LYS A 804 -1.38 -41.46 -44.43
N ASN A 805 -1.01 -42.45 -45.22
CA ASN A 805 -1.95 -43.43 -45.76
C ASN A 805 -2.13 -44.59 -44.76
N LEU A 806 -3.38 -44.99 -44.54
CA LEU A 806 -3.73 -46.07 -43.63
C LEU A 806 -3.90 -47.37 -44.39
N THR A 807 -3.12 -48.38 -44.00
CA THR A 807 -3.23 -49.77 -44.54
C THR A 807 -3.97 -50.61 -43.50
N SER A 808 -4.40 -51.79 -43.91
CA SER A 808 -5.11 -52.74 -43.04
C SER A 808 -4.34 -53.16 -41.80
N GLU A 809 -3.00 -52.98 -41.78
CA GLU A 809 -2.14 -53.24 -40.63
C GLU A 809 -2.07 -52.09 -39.65
N ASN A 810 -2.39 -50.84 -40.08
CA ASN A 810 -2.28 -49.60 -39.29
C ASN A 810 -3.65 -48.99 -38.97
N MET A 811 -4.72 -49.67 -39.19
CA MET A 811 -6.09 -49.19 -39.08
C MET A 811 -6.57 -49.28 -37.64
N SER A 812 -6.21 -48.29 -36.84
CA SER A 812 -6.79 -48.06 -35.52
C SER A 812 -7.66 -46.80 -35.55
N ALA A 813 -8.83 -46.86 -34.94
CA ALA A 813 -9.70 -45.69 -34.83
C ALA A 813 -8.99 -44.53 -34.10
N ASN A 814 -8.09 -44.82 -33.16
CA ASN A 814 -7.28 -43.86 -32.48
C ASN A 814 -5.92 -43.75 -33.16
N GLN A 815 -5.54 -42.57 -33.60
CA GLN A 815 -4.26 -42.27 -34.23
C GLN A 815 -3.53 -41.17 -33.49
N THR A 816 -2.23 -41.35 -33.26
CA THR A 816 -1.31 -40.32 -32.81
C THR A 816 -0.55 -39.80 -34.04
N LEU A 817 -0.65 -38.51 -34.29
CA LEU A 817 0.06 -37.79 -35.34
C LEU A 817 1.22 -37.03 -34.72
N GLU A 818 2.45 -37.39 -35.11
CA GLU A 818 3.65 -36.71 -34.66
C GLU A 818 3.71 -35.29 -35.25
N THR A 819 3.77 -34.29 -34.43
CA THR A 819 3.77 -32.86 -34.80
C THR A 819 4.94 -32.08 -34.26
N GLY A 820 5.91 -32.74 -33.61
CA GLY A 820 7.07 -32.10 -33.00
C GLY A 820 7.96 -31.29 -33.96
N TYR A 821 7.87 -31.56 -35.29
CA TYR A 821 8.65 -30.88 -36.31
C TYR A 821 7.94 -29.70 -36.99
N ILE A 822 6.70 -29.39 -36.63
CA ILE A 822 5.97 -28.22 -37.14
C ILE A 822 5.97 -27.11 -36.10
N ASN A 823 5.95 -25.85 -36.53
CA ASN A 823 5.92 -24.69 -35.67
C ASN A 823 4.57 -24.52 -34.97
N ASP A 824 4.54 -23.73 -33.95
CA ASP A 824 3.28 -23.31 -33.29
C ASP A 824 2.40 -22.59 -34.31
N GLY A 825 1.10 -22.82 -34.24
CA GLY A 825 0.17 -22.24 -35.21
C GLY A 825 -1.11 -23.05 -35.42
N ILE A 826 -1.97 -22.53 -36.32
CA ILE A 826 -3.25 -23.16 -36.68
C ILE A 826 -3.06 -24.09 -37.87
N TYR A 827 -3.59 -25.29 -37.73
CA TYR A 827 -3.50 -26.34 -38.72
C TYR A 827 -4.86 -26.98 -39.00
N ILE A 828 -5.02 -27.55 -40.19
CA ILE A 828 -6.22 -28.25 -40.62
C ILE A 828 -5.86 -29.73 -40.85
N ILE A 829 -6.54 -30.62 -40.12
CA ILE A 829 -6.49 -32.08 -40.42
C ILE A 829 -7.58 -32.37 -41.44
N SER A 830 -7.22 -33.01 -42.50
CA SER A 830 -8.11 -33.50 -43.54
C SER A 830 -8.02 -35.03 -43.64
N VAL A 831 -9.12 -35.69 -43.50
CA VAL A 831 -9.19 -37.17 -43.56
C VAL A 831 -10.04 -37.56 -44.72
N ARG A 832 -9.52 -38.49 -45.54
CA ARG A 832 -10.24 -39.08 -46.66
C ARG A 832 -10.68 -40.50 -46.31
N THR A 833 -11.93 -40.81 -46.56
CA THR A 833 -12.52 -42.13 -46.37
C THR A 833 -12.56 -42.94 -47.67
N LYS A 834 -12.65 -44.27 -47.57
CA LYS A 834 -12.66 -45.17 -48.73
C LYS A 834 -13.85 -44.93 -49.67
N ASP A 835 -14.93 -44.39 -49.23
CA ASP A 835 -16.08 -43.97 -50.01
C ASP A 835 -15.87 -42.61 -50.72
N GLY A 836 -14.65 -42.04 -50.61
CA GLY A 836 -14.25 -40.78 -51.27
C GLY A 836 -14.67 -39.51 -50.57
N LYS A 837 -15.28 -39.57 -49.40
CA LYS A 837 -15.62 -38.40 -48.65
C LYS A 837 -14.38 -37.81 -47.98
N THR A 838 -14.34 -36.48 -47.85
CA THR A 838 -13.28 -35.76 -47.12
C THR A 838 -13.90 -35.04 -45.93
N VAL A 839 -13.35 -35.31 -44.75
CA VAL A 839 -13.75 -34.66 -43.50
C VAL A 839 -12.58 -33.84 -43.00
N THR A 840 -12.85 -32.63 -42.53
CA THR A 840 -11.79 -31.72 -42.05
C THR A 840 -12.08 -31.21 -40.65
N THR A 841 -11.03 -31.03 -39.90
CA THR A 841 -11.09 -30.34 -38.60
C THR A 841 -9.82 -29.49 -38.42
N LYS A 842 -9.85 -28.51 -37.51
CA LYS A 842 -8.68 -27.68 -37.21
C LYS A 842 -8.14 -27.97 -35.81
N PHE A 843 -6.84 -27.82 -35.66
CA PHE A 843 -6.20 -27.80 -34.33
C PHE A 843 -5.21 -26.65 -34.26
N ILE A 844 -4.91 -26.25 -33.02
CA ILE A 844 -3.89 -25.25 -32.71
C ILE A 844 -2.75 -25.99 -32.01
N LYS A 845 -1.54 -25.86 -32.54
CA LYS A 845 -0.31 -26.25 -31.84
C LYS A 845 0.27 -25.04 -31.15
N ARG A 846 0.61 -25.16 -29.87
CA ARG A 846 1.26 -24.15 -29.02
C ARG A 846 2.54 -24.72 -28.45
#